data_bbe2e29614ce9b18d0ae587aed6b1051
#
_entry.id   bbe2e29614ce9b18d0ae587aed6b1051
#
_cell.length_a   1.000
_cell.length_b   1.000
_cell.length_c   1.000
_cell.angle_alpha   90.00
_cell.angle_beta   90.00
_cell.angle_gamma   90.00
#
_symmetry.space_group_name_H-M   'P 1'
#
loop_
_entity.id
_entity.type
_entity.pdbx_description
1 polymer ?
#
loop_
_entity_poly.entity_id
_entity_poly.type
_entity_poly.pdbx_seq_one_letter_code
_entity_poly.pdbx_strand_id
1 'polypeptide(L)'
;MLLAVTFVSLFIFSGCESQQEKITRHREKGISYLERENPNGALVEFNNLVKLTPESAEAHFLLGKAYGAKQKYNAALSEYELARKYGMDDYDLHLKISEALVYLADMDRALKEAEICLSRRKDDPMVYFILGNIRAEKKDFQGALTLLQKALDFNPDFQSALVSMGTVYFMLKDMEKALPILEQAKKLDPDDGRPYLTIAEIYGGQGNIQGAEEEIRSALTKHPDLVPGRLKLSEIFIKQGKFEQALKEVEKVPAQDPKAMEPHLLRGAAYLGLKKYDQAEKELVLVTSENPKFVMPYYLLAQTYYDQNQLQQAITMAKQALEISSVHFGANMIAGESALALNYLDDASHYFETALKSGPENTLALNRLGTTYLKMKRLDDAMNVFKKALALDPDSRLTHENIGGYYEVSGDLDKAVSEYRTAMRLDPEQLGTRIRLMLSYLRKKDFTKTIAEAESALKKWPEDPAILNIMASGYAGEKNADKAIAYFDRAIHAKPDYLEPYLKKAGYLVLLNKPEEAVECYTAAIKAIPKSAAPHFYLGSLYAVQGKEKLAIPEYENALLKDPGFEQAILPLSELYLRQGEVDRAEEKVQAVIVNHPDLPQALLMQGKILRAKRNYAGSIQTLDRVVAFMPKTDEAYYQRGLSFFLNGDIQKALNDYETAWKLSPDRFDIPASMAIAYAKKGDYDRAFKTAGEIQKKFPDAFGAFILMGDLYSMFKNWPEAEKNFQEALQKSPSDPAAYIRLASLYMTTDRLDKARETYDMILKKDANLEDALMGLALLYERKDEKDLAVRQYEKVLSLYPENASAMNNLAWLYAEKEGRLAEAKRLAEKASEEDPNEPGYLDTLGWIQYKLGDYAAAGETLKTSLTAGPNEPIVHYHIGMVYLKLGDREKGKSHLEEAVKSGKEFTGIQEARKTLSQMK
;
A
#
# COMPACT_ATOMS: atom_id res chain seq x y z
N MET A 1 -86.47 -73.69 26.75
CA MET A 1 -85.10 -74.03 26.84
C MET A 1 -84.64 -74.92 25.63
N LEU A 2 -84.94 -74.46 24.42
CA LEU A 2 -84.60 -75.18 23.20
C LEU A 2 -84.53 -74.22 21.98
N LEU A 3 -84.24 -72.94 22.22
CA LEU A 3 -84.03 -71.87 21.13
C LEU A 3 -82.79 -71.00 21.31
N ALA A 4 -81.82 -71.41 22.23
CA ALA A 4 -80.67 -70.63 22.49
C ALA A 4 -79.31 -71.32 22.04
N VAL A 5 -79.36 -72.51 21.41
CA VAL A 5 -78.17 -73.27 21.02
C VAL A 5 -77.90 -73.22 19.51
N THR A 6 -78.81 -72.73 18.66
CA THR A 6 -78.65 -72.72 17.18
C THR A 6 -78.15 -71.38 16.61
N PHE A 7 -77.87 -70.33 17.51
CA PHE A 7 -77.33 -69.04 17.05
C PHE A 7 -75.89 -68.82 17.34
N VAL A 8 -75.14 -69.76 18.03
CA VAL A 8 -73.71 -69.65 18.36
C VAL A 8 -72.89 -70.48 17.36
N SER A 9 -73.36 -71.30 16.53
CA SER A 9 -72.60 -72.09 15.55
C SER A 9 -72.48 -71.47 14.12
N LEU A 10 -73.08 -70.22 13.91
CA LEU A 10 -73.01 -69.54 12.62
C LEU A 10 -72.10 -68.31 12.63
N PHE A 11 -71.36 -68.00 13.73
CA PHE A 11 -70.47 -66.83 13.84
C PHE A 11 -69.01 -67.22 13.98
N ILE A 12 -68.57 -68.44 13.81
CA ILE A 12 -67.22 -68.92 13.91
C ILE A 12 -66.71 -69.40 12.51
N PHE A 13 -67.34 -69.12 11.42
CA PHE A 13 -66.89 -69.37 10.05
C PHE A 13 -66.90 -68.06 9.24
N SER A 14 -66.51 -66.93 9.81
CA SER A 14 -66.14 -65.76 9.04
C SER A 14 -64.61 -65.46 9.15
N GLY A 15 -63.85 -66.02 8.22
CA GLY A 15 -62.77 -65.40 7.59
C GLY A 15 -61.44 -65.58 8.26
N CYS A 16 -60.85 -66.75 8.31
CA CYS A 16 -59.42 -66.81 8.03
C CYS A 16 -59.23 -66.76 6.48
N GLU A 17 -59.02 -65.57 5.96
CA GLU A 17 -58.54 -65.40 4.58
C GLU A 17 -57.39 -66.39 4.32
N SER A 18 -57.49 -67.25 3.33
CA SER A 18 -56.47 -68.22 3.02
C SER A 18 -55.18 -67.48 2.58
N GLN A 19 -54.06 -68.08 2.74
CA GLN A 19 -52.74 -67.44 2.31
C GLN A 19 -52.83 -67.05 0.84
N GLN A 20 -53.48 -67.88 0.01
CA GLN A 20 -53.65 -67.64 -1.41
C GLN A 20 -54.52 -66.43 -1.70
N GLU A 21 -55.61 -66.24 -0.99
CA GLU A 21 -56.49 -65.10 -1.11
C GLU A 21 -55.78 -63.79 -0.69
N LYS A 22 -54.90 -63.82 0.34
CA LYS A 22 -54.08 -62.69 0.73
C LYS A 22 -53.09 -62.32 -0.36
N ILE A 23 -52.46 -63.34 -0.98
CA ILE A 23 -51.49 -63.13 -2.09
C ILE A 23 -52.26 -62.45 -3.24
N THR A 24 -53.34 -62.94 -3.70
CA THR A 24 -54.11 -62.37 -4.79
C THR A 24 -54.59 -60.97 -4.50
N ARG A 25 -55.07 -60.72 -3.29
CA ARG A 25 -55.55 -59.40 -2.83
C ARG A 25 -54.40 -58.37 -2.85
N HIS A 26 -53.25 -58.70 -2.28
CA HIS A 26 -52.12 -57.77 -2.26
C HIS A 26 -51.56 -57.48 -3.66
N ARG A 27 -51.55 -58.50 -4.51
CA ARG A 27 -51.15 -58.37 -5.92
C ARG A 27 -52.11 -57.41 -6.68
N GLU A 28 -53.38 -57.66 -6.64
CA GLU A 28 -54.36 -56.84 -7.36
C GLU A 28 -54.46 -55.42 -6.84
N LYS A 29 -54.44 -55.22 -5.50
CA LYS A 29 -54.42 -53.90 -4.90
C LYS A 29 -53.16 -53.12 -5.26
N GLY A 30 -52.01 -53.78 -5.24
CA GLY A 30 -50.74 -53.16 -5.60
C GLY A 30 -50.73 -52.75 -7.09
N ILE A 31 -51.21 -53.55 -7.98
CA ILE A 31 -51.41 -53.23 -9.40
C ILE A 31 -52.37 -52.07 -9.58
N SER A 32 -53.52 -52.08 -8.91
CA SER A 32 -54.50 -50.99 -8.96
C SER A 32 -53.93 -49.68 -8.41
N TYR A 33 -53.05 -49.73 -7.43
CA TYR A 33 -52.34 -48.51 -6.95
C TYR A 33 -51.35 -47.97 -7.99
N LEU A 34 -50.62 -48.82 -8.71
CA LEU A 34 -49.76 -48.36 -9.79
C LEU A 34 -50.53 -47.72 -10.94
N GLU A 35 -51.67 -48.34 -11.33
CA GLU A 35 -52.59 -47.82 -12.36
C GLU A 35 -53.22 -46.48 -12.00
N ARG A 36 -53.36 -46.21 -10.72
CA ARG A 36 -53.82 -44.90 -10.17
C ARG A 36 -52.73 -43.96 -9.82
N GLU A 37 -51.48 -44.17 -10.29
CA GLU A 37 -50.32 -43.39 -10.03
C GLU A 37 -50.00 -43.18 -8.52
N ASN A 38 -50.34 -44.19 -7.71
CA ASN A 38 -50.05 -44.18 -6.27
C ASN A 38 -48.95 -45.22 -5.94
N PRO A 39 -47.67 -44.93 -6.22
CA PRO A 39 -46.57 -45.83 -5.95
C PRO A 39 -46.36 -46.09 -4.46
N ASN A 40 -46.75 -45.22 -3.56
CA ASN A 40 -46.65 -45.44 -2.13
C ASN A 40 -47.60 -46.55 -1.67
N GLY A 41 -48.83 -46.53 -2.14
CA GLY A 41 -49.79 -47.61 -1.89
C GLY A 41 -49.35 -48.93 -2.49
N ALA A 42 -48.82 -48.91 -3.75
CA ALA A 42 -48.26 -50.06 -4.41
C ALA A 42 -47.07 -50.68 -3.64
N LEU A 43 -46.14 -49.84 -3.13
CA LEU A 43 -45.01 -50.32 -2.31
C LEU A 43 -45.46 -51.07 -1.07
N VAL A 44 -46.48 -50.60 -0.36
CA VAL A 44 -47.02 -51.23 0.84
C VAL A 44 -47.56 -52.61 0.47
N GLU A 45 -48.38 -52.68 -0.55
CA GLU A 45 -49.03 -53.96 -0.99
C GLU A 45 -48.01 -54.93 -1.52
N PHE A 46 -47.07 -54.53 -2.39
CA PHE A 46 -46.08 -55.42 -2.95
C PHE A 46 -45.01 -55.86 -1.93
N ASN A 47 -44.65 -55.00 -0.91
CA ASN A 47 -43.83 -55.46 0.20
C ASN A 47 -44.54 -56.55 1.02
N ASN A 48 -45.84 -56.47 1.22
CA ASN A 48 -46.61 -57.51 1.88
C ASN A 48 -46.69 -58.78 1.00
N LEU A 49 -46.81 -58.64 -0.36
CA LEU A 49 -46.76 -59.71 -1.29
C LEU A 49 -45.44 -60.48 -1.21
N VAL A 50 -44.29 -59.76 -1.24
CA VAL A 50 -42.95 -60.36 -1.14
C VAL A 50 -42.76 -61.06 0.21
N LYS A 51 -43.28 -60.51 1.33
CA LYS A 51 -43.28 -61.23 2.62
C LYS A 51 -44.04 -62.53 2.61
N LEU A 52 -45.13 -62.63 1.87
CA LEU A 52 -45.93 -63.84 1.75
C LEU A 52 -45.32 -64.86 0.74
N THR A 53 -44.58 -64.32 -0.24
CA THR A 53 -43.98 -65.12 -1.31
C THR A 53 -42.54 -64.67 -1.61
N PRO A 54 -41.57 -64.98 -0.68
CA PRO A 54 -40.19 -64.41 -0.77
C PRO A 54 -39.38 -64.88 -1.98
N GLU A 55 -39.79 -65.98 -2.60
CA GLU A 55 -39.07 -66.48 -3.80
C GLU A 55 -39.91 -66.33 -5.08
N SER A 56 -40.93 -65.50 -5.03
CA SER A 56 -41.75 -65.21 -6.23
C SER A 56 -41.10 -64.19 -7.13
N ALA A 57 -40.67 -64.58 -8.31
CA ALA A 57 -40.17 -63.70 -9.34
C ALA A 57 -41.13 -62.56 -9.68
N GLU A 58 -42.45 -62.88 -9.80
CA GLU A 58 -43.48 -61.88 -10.08
C GLU A 58 -43.62 -60.85 -8.95
N ALA A 59 -43.56 -61.28 -7.67
CA ALA A 59 -43.68 -60.37 -6.53
C ALA A 59 -42.52 -59.35 -6.52
N HIS A 60 -41.31 -59.81 -6.73
CA HIS A 60 -40.11 -58.95 -6.82
C HIS A 60 -40.20 -58.02 -8.03
N PHE A 61 -40.62 -58.52 -9.19
CA PHE A 61 -40.80 -57.68 -10.38
C PHE A 61 -41.77 -56.52 -10.14
N LEU A 62 -42.96 -56.84 -9.53
CA LEU A 62 -43.96 -55.84 -9.19
C LEU A 62 -43.44 -54.82 -8.16
N LEU A 63 -42.74 -55.29 -7.14
CA LEU A 63 -42.09 -54.40 -6.15
C LEU A 63 -41.03 -53.50 -6.83
N GLY A 64 -40.24 -54.04 -7.74
CA GLY A 64 -39.29 -53.28 -8.54
C GLY A 64 -39.96 -52.21 -9.39
N LYS A 65 -41.14 -52.52 -10.01
CA LYS A 65 -41.93 -51.54 -10.75
C LYS A 65 -42.40 -50.38 -9.83
N ALA A 66 -42.85 -50.69 -8.62
CA ALA A 66 -43.27 -49.67 -7.66
C ALA A 66 -42.11 -48.79 -7.19
N TYR A 67 -40.92 -49.35 -6.98
CA TYR A 67 -39.69 -48.55 -6.71
C TYR A 67 -39.29 -47.69 -7.91
N GLY A 68 -39.38 -48.25 -9.14
CA GLY A 68 -39.09 -47.49 -10.37
C GLY A 68 -40.06 -46.29 -10.53
N ALA A 69 -41.38 -46.49 -10.27
CA ALA A 69 -42.34 -45.41 -10.27
C ALA A 69 -42.07 -44.34 -9.22
N LYS A 70 -41.30 -44.64 -8.16
CA LYS A 70 -40.78 -43.66 -7.17
C LYS A 70 -39.38 -43.11 -7.50
N GLN A 71 -38.87 -43.40 -8.67
CA GLN A 71 -37.55 -43.03 -9.10
C GLN A 71 -36.42 -43.54 -8.18
N LYS A 72 -36.68 -44.58 -7.37
CA LYS A 72 -35.71 -45.31 -6.53
C LYS A 72 -35.03 -46.41 -7.33
N TYR A 73 -34.26 -46.02 -8.37
CA TYR A 73 -33.77 -46.97 -9.39
C TYR A 73 -32.79 -48.02 -8.83
N ASN A 74 -31.98 -47.70 -7.79
CA ASN A 74 -31.13 -48.68 -7.11
C ASN A 74 -31.97 -49.78 -6.45
N ALA A 75 -33.05 -49.42 -5.73
CA ALA A 75 -33.97 -50.40 -5.10
C ALA A 75 -34.73 -51.17 -6.18
N ALA A 76 -35.18 -50.48 -7.23
CA ALA A 76 -35.89 -51.14 -8.34
C ALA A 76 -34.99 -52.20 -9.01
N LEU A 77 -33.74 -51.84 -9.33
CA LEU A 77 -32.74 -52.75 -9.93
C LEU A 77 -32.47 -53.95 -9.03
N SER A 78 -32.33 -53.78 -7.72
CA SER A 78 -32.16 -54.85 -6.76
C SER A 78 -33.30 -55.85 -6.80
N GLU A 79 -34.54 -55.37 -6.86
CA GLU A 79 -35.74 -56.22 -6.92
C GLU A 79 -35.89 -56.90 -8.30
N TYR A 80 -35.54 -56.24 -9.37
CA TYR A 80 -35.50 -56.86 -10.71
C TYR A 80 -34.43 -57.94 -10.80
N GLU A 81 -33.29 -57.80 -10.20
CA GLU A 81 -32.25 -58.82 -10.14
C GLU A 81 -32.69 -60.02 -9.29
N LEU A 82 -33.50 -59.79 -8.21
CA LEU A 82 -34.13 -60.87 -7.44
C LEU A 82 -35.19 -61.58 -8.30
N ALA A 83 -36.02 -60.87 -9.06
CA ALA A 83 -36.97 -61.47 -10.00
C ALA A 83 -36.26 -62.38 -11.04
N ARG A 84 -35.11 -61.91 -11.56
CA ARG A 84 -34.24 -62.71 -12.46
C ARG A 84 -33.70 -63.95 -11.73
N LYS A 85 -33.19 -63.82 -10.52
CA LYS A 85 -32.70 -64.96 -9.73
C LYS A 85 -33.75 -65.99 -9.45
N TYR A 86 -35.04 -65.63 -9.31
CA TYR A 86 -36.13 -66.51 -9.07
C TYR A 86 -36.83 -66.98 -10.32
N GLY A 87 -36.15 -66.82 -11.50
CA GLY A 87 -36.51 -67.52 -12.77
C GLY A 87 -37.29 -66.64 -13.76
N MET A 88 -37.48 -65.36 -13.54
CA MET A 88 -38.06 -64.51 -14.57
C MET A 88 -36.96 -64.11 -15.58
N ASP A 89 -37.25 -64.37 -16.84
CA ASP A 89 -36.39 -64.04 -17.98
C ASP A 89 -37.29 -63.72 -19.20
N ASP A 90 -38.11 -62.70 -19.04
CA ASP A 90 -38.99 -62.24 -20.09
C ASP A 90 -38.60 -60.86 -20.62
N TYR A 91 -39.23 -60.39 -21.62
CA TYR A 91 -39.03 -59.12 -22.29
C TYR A 91 -39.20 -57.94 -21.31
N ASP A 92 -40.28 -57.99 -20.49
CA ASP A 92 -40.62 -56.86 -19.61
C ASP A 92 -39.58 -56.68 -18.50
N LEU A 93 -39.00 -57.77 -18.00
CA LEU A 93 -37.92 -57.70 -17.00
C LEU A 93 -36.67 -57.04 -17.59
N HIS A 94 -36.20 -57.48 -18.77
CA HIS A 94 -35.04 -56.90 -19.43
C HIS A 94 -35.23 -55.41 -19.75
N LEU A 95 -36.45 -55.07 -20.22
CA LEU A 95 -36.77 -53.66 -20.50
C LEU A 95 -36.69 -52.80 -19.25
N LYS A 96 -37.27 -53.26 -18.13
CA LYS A 96 -37.28 -52.53 -16.86
C LYS A 96 -35.87 -52.44 -16.21
N ILE A 97 -35.05 -53.47 -16.35
CA ILE A 97 -33.65 -53.43 -15.94
C ILE A 97 -32.88 -52.43 -16.80
N SER A 98 -33.05 -52.45 -18.12
CA SER A 98 -32.38 -51.47 -19.00
C SER A 98 -32.76 -50.04 -18.69
N GLU A 99 -34.04 -49.77 -18.46
CA GLU A 99 -34.56 -48.48 -18.05
C GLU A 99 -33.89 -48.01 -16.73
N ALA A 100 -33.90 -48.86 -15.70
CA ALA A 100 -33.30 -48.53 -14.41
C ALA A 100 -31.80 -48.29 -14.52
N LEU A 101 -31.07 -49.02 -15.32
CA LEU A 101 -29.63 -48.87 -15.54
C LEU A 101 -29.26 -47.56 -16.29
N VAL A 102 -30.12 -47.09 -17.21
CA VAL A 102 -29.96 -45.77 -17.85
C VAL A 102 -29.99 -44.65 -16.79
N TYR A 103 -30.99 -44.68 -15.90
CA TYR A 103 -31.08 -43.69 -14.81
C TYR A 103 -29.95 -43.81 -13.80
N LEU A 104 -29.32 -44.95 -13.64
CA LEU A 104 -28.16 -45.18 -12.80
C LEU A 104 -26.83 -44.89 -13.51
N ALA A 105 -26.85 -44.44 -14.76
CA ALA A 105 -25.72 -44.14 -15.62
C ALA A 105 -24.81 -45.36 -15.91
N ASP A 106 -25.29 -46.58 -15.78
CA ASP A 106 -24.59 -47.82 -16.17
C ASP A 106 -24.95 -48.18 -17.60
N MET A 107 -24.40 -47.41 -18.54
CA MET A 107 -24.74 -47.49 -19.97
C MET A 107 -24.31 -48.78 -20.61
N ASP A 108 -23.28 -49.47 -20.11
CA ASP A 108 -22.79 -50.71 -20.72
C ASP A 108 -23.70 -51.90 -20.37
N ARG A 109 -24.19 -51.96 -19.13
CA ARG A 109 -25.18 -52.97 -18.74
C ARG A 109 -26.56 -52.65 -19.35
N ALA A 110 -26.96 -51.37 -19.35
CA ALA A 110 -28.20 -50.94 -19.99
C ALA A 110 -28.26 -51.35 -21.48
N LEU A 111 -27.14 -51.14 -22.20
CA LEU A 111 -27.06 -51.52 -23.62
C LEU A 111 -27.30 -53.03 -23.83
N LYS A 112 -26.66 -53.90 -23.03
CA LYS A 112 -26.80 -55.33 -23.13
C LYS A 112 -28.25 -55.77 -22.91
N GLU A 113 -28.93 -55.26 -21.94
CA GLU A 113 -30.30 -55.56 -21.62
C GLU A 113 -31.27 -55.05 -22.73
N ALA A 114 -31.03 -53.84 -23.26
CA ALA A 114 -31.81 -53.30 -24.37
C ALA A 114 -31.59 -54.11 -25.69
N GLU A 115 -30.40 -54.65 -25.98
CA GLU A 115 -30.12 -55.51 -27.10
C GLU A 115 -30.87 -56.85 -26.98
N ILE A 116 -30.96 -57.39 -25.75
CA ILE A 116 -31.80 -58.59 -25.51
C ILE A 116 -33.31 -58.29 -25.84
N CYS A 117 -33.78 -57.12 -25.38
CA CYS A 117 -35.14 -56.68 -25.73
C CYS A 117 -35.35 -56.58 -27.24
N LEU A 118 -34.38 -55.93 -27.95
CA LEU A 118 -34.47 -55.76 -29.40
C LEU A 118 -34.47 -57.12 -30.15
N SER A 119 -33.74 -58.12 -29.62
CA SER A 119 -33.71 -59.46 -30.20
C SER A 119 -35.03 -60.18 -30.09
N ARG A 120 -35.84 -59.87 -29.02
CA ARG A 120 -37.11 -60.50 -28.73
C ARG A 120 -38.29 -59.77 -29.39
N ARG A 121 -38.28 -58.44 -29.46
CA ARG A 121 -39.29 -57.58 -30.11
C ARG A 121 -38.58 -56.47 -30.90
N LYS A 122 -38.72 -56.46 -32.20
CA LYS A 122 -38.08 -55.52 -33.13
C LYS A 122 -38.98 -54.35 -33.49
N ASP A 123 -40.22 -54.31 -33.01
CA ASP A 123 -41.23 -53.33 -33.33
C ASP A 123 -41.65 -52.47 -32.12
N ASP A 124 -40.99 -52.61 -30.99
CA ASP A 124 -41.32 -51.83 -29.80
C ASP A 124 -40.58 -50.48 -29.81
N PRO A 125 -41.29 -49.34 -29.91
CA PRO A 125 -40.68 -48.00 -29.89
C PRO A 125 -39.90 -47.70 -28.61
N MET A 126 -40.28 -48.32 -27.48
CA MET A 126 -39.59 -48.07 -26.20
C MET A 126 -38.14 -48.56 -26.21
N VAL A 127 -37.87 -49.74 -26.86
CA VAL A 127 -36.48 -50.24 -26.93
C VAL A 127 -35.60 -49.28 -27.74
N TYR A 128 -36.11 -48.77 -28.89
CA TYR A 128 -35.39 -47.83 -29.70
C TYR A 128 -35.17 -46.48 -29.00
N PHE A 129 -36.13 -46.03 -28.22
CA PHE A 129 -36.03 -44.84 -27.37
C PHE A 129 -34.89 -45.01 -26.32
N ILE A 130 -34.85 -46.15 -25.60
CA ILE A 130 -33.80 -46.45 -24.60
C ILE A 130 -32.43 -46.52 -25.28
N LEU A 131 -32.32 -47.26 -26.38
CA LEU A 131 -31.06 -47.36 -27.15
C LEU A 131 -30.62 -46.00 -27.68
N GLY A 132 -31.55 -45.15 -28.11
CA GLY A 132 -31.29 -43.80 -28.53
C GLY A 132 -30.70 -42.94 -27.42
N ASN A 133 -31.31 -42.99 -26.21
CA ASN A 133 -30.81 -42.27 -25.03
C ASN A 133 -29.42 -42.78 -24.60
N ILE A 134 -29.17 -44.12 -24.62
CA ILE A 134 -27.83 -44.67 -24.33
C ILE A 134 -26.79 -44.16 -25.32
N ARG A 135 -27.12 -44.04 -26.62
CA ARG A 135 -26.20 -43.47 -27.62
C ARG A 135 -25.96 -41.97 -27.38
N ALA A 136 -26.99 -41.23 -27.04
CA ALA A 136 -26.87 -39.81 -26.72
C ALA A 136 -25.93 -39.55 -25.51
N GLU A 137 -26.07 -40.32 -24.43
CA GLU A 137 -25.18 -40.26 -23.26
C GLU A 137 -23.74 -40.65 -23.60
N LYS A 138 -23.53 -41.60 -24.51
CA LYS A 138 -22.21 -41.94 -25.05
C LYS A 138 -21.68 -40.93 -26.08
N LYS A 139 -22.39 -39.79 -26.25
CA LYS A 139 -22.10 -38.71 -27.21
C LYS A 139 -22.11 -39.16 -28.68
N ASP A 140 -22.69 -40.32 -29.00
CA ASP A 140 -22.99 -40.72 -30.36
C ASP A 140 -24.35 -40.14 -30.79
N PHE A 141 -24.37 -38.84 -31.04
CA PHE A 141 -25.58 -38.09 -31.32
C PHE A 141 -26.23 -38.52 -32.65
N GLN A 142 -25.45 -38.88 -33.67
CA GLN A 142 -25.98 -39.32 -34.94
C GLN A 142 -26.64 -40.73 -34.84
N GLY A 143 -26.00 -41.64 -34.10
CA GLY A 143 -26.59 -42.95 -33.78
C GLY A 143 -27.84 -42.79 -32.93
N ALA A 144 -27.84 -41.86 -31.97
CA ALA A 144 -29.03 -41.53 -31.16
C ALA A 144 -30.23 -41.08 -32.02
N LEU A 145 -29.99 -40.09 -32.89
CA LEU A 145 -31.05 -39.59 -33.80
C LEU A 145 -31.62 -40.70 -34.70
N THR A 146 -30.78 -41.59 -35.22
CA THR A 146 -31.23 -42.70 -36.05
C THR A 146 -32.19 -43.66 -35.29
N LEU A 147 -31.85 -43.94 -34.02
CA LEU A 147 -32.65 -44.83 -33.18
C LEU A 147 -33.94 -44.14 -32.69
N LEU A 148 -33.85 -42.84 -32.27
CA LEU A 148 -35.01 -42.08 -31.87
C LEU A 148 -36.00 -41.90 -33.04
N GLN A 149 -35.48 -41.73 -34.29
CA GLN A 149 -36.32 -41.71 -35.46
C GLN A 149 -37.05 -43.04 -35.67
N LYS A 150 -36.38 -44.17 -35.46
CA LYS A 150 -37.05 -45.51 -35.52
C LYS A 150 -38.14 -45.68 -34.47
N ALA A 151 -37.91 -45.13 -33.24
CA ALA A 151 -38.96 -45.13 -32.22
C ALA A 151 -40.20 -44.37 -32.69
N LEU A 152 -39.97 -43.19 -33.36
CA LEU A 152 -41.05 -42.37 -33.93
C LEU A 152 -41.67 -42.97 -35.18
N ASP A 153 -40.97 -43.79 -35.97
CA ASP A 153 -41.54 -44.51 -37.12
C ASP A 153 -42.57 -45.54 -36.65
N PHE A 154 -42.35 -46.18 -35.49
CA PHE A 154 -43.32 -47.11 -34.91
C PHE A 154 -44.44 -46.42 -34.10
N ASN A 155 -44.10 -45.30 -33.45
CA ASN A 155 -45.07 -44.47 -32.71
C ASN A 155 -44.75 -42.97 -32.95
N PRO A 156 -45.40 -42.32 -33.94
CA PRO A 156 -45.18 -40.89 -34.23
C PRO A 156 -45.52 -39.92 -33.10
N ASP A 157 -46.41 -40.33 -32.22
CA ASP A 157 -46.84 -39.51 -31.05
C ASP A 157 -46.10 -39.91 -29.76
N PHE A 158 -44.94 -40.58 -29.91
CA PHE A 158 -44.10 -40.94 -28.74
C PHE A 158 -43.38 -39.69 -28.21
N GLN A 159 -44.08 -38.97 -27.35
CA GLN A 159 -43.67 -37.66 -26.80
C GLN A 159 -42.25 -37.68 -26.19
N SER A 160 -41.89 -38.71 -25.38
CA SER A 160 -40.55 -38.79 -24.77
C SER A 160 -39.42 -38.98 -25.83
N ALA A 161 -39.68 -39.66 -26.93
CA ALA A 161 -38.72 -39.78 -28.03
C ALA A 161 -38.52 -38.44 -28.76
N LEU A 162 -39.61 -37.65 -28.95
CA LEU A 162 -39.52 -36.28 -29.48
C LEU A 162 -38.70 -35.36 -28.56
N VAL A 163 -38.94 -35.41 -27.25
CA VAL A 163 -38.13 -34.63 -26.28
C VAL A 163 -36.66 -34.98 -26.39
N SER A 164 -36.36 -36.29 -26.38
CA SER A 164 -34.97 -36.73 -26.51
C SER A 164 -34.36 -36.35 -27.85
N MET A 165 -35.08 -36.48 -28.96
CA MET A 165 -34.62 -36.07 -30.29
C MET A 165 -34.36 -34.53 -30.32
N GLY A 166 -35.24 -33.72 -29.80
CA GLY A 166 -35.11 -32.27 -29.73
C GLY A 166 -33.89 -31.87 -28.86
N THR A 167 -33.69 -32.55 -27.74
CA THR A 167 -32.51 -32.34 -26.86
C THR A 167 -31.22 -32.73 -27.57
N VAL A 168 -31.20 -33.83 -28.33
CA VAL A 168 -29.99 -34.23 -29.14
C VAL A 168 -29.68 -33.19 -30.22
N TYR A 169 -30.71 -32.65 -30.92
CA TYR A 169 -30.47 -31.55 -31.86
C TYR A 169 -29.95 -30.28 -31.19
N PHE A 170 -30.47 -29.98 -30.01
CA PHE A 170 -29.93 -28.85 -29.19
C PHE A 170 -28.43 -29.08 -28.86
N MET A 171 -28.06 -30.27 -28.43
CA MET A 171 -26.64 -30.59 -28.13
C MET A 171 -25.75 -30.51 -29.38
N LEU A 172 -26.29 -30.81 -30.56
CA LEU A 172 -25.63 -30.62 -31.86
C LEU A 172 -25.61 -29.17 -32.33
N LYS A 173 -26.19 -28.24 -31.57
CA LYS A 173 -26.38 -26.81 -31.91
C LYS A 173 -27.23 -26.59 -33.17
N ASP A 174 -28.06 -27.58 -33.56
CA ASP A 174 -29.04 -27.47 -34.66
C ASP A 174 -30.40 -26.96 -34.10
N MET A 175 -30.47 -25.67 -33.80
CA MET A 175 -31.66 -25.06 -33.18
C MET A 175 -32.87 -25.05 -34.14
N GLU A 176 -32.64 -25.02 -35.45
CA GLU A 176 -33.68 -25.00 -36.46
C GLU A 176 -34.48 -26.30 -36.43
N LYS A 177 -33.83 -27.43 -36.16
CA LYS A 177 -34.53 -28.73 -36.02
C LYS A 177 -35.02 -28.99 -34.59
N ALA A 178 -34.29 -28.52 -33.58
CA ALA A 178 -34.63 -28.74 -32.18
C ALA A 178 -35.98 -28.14 -31.83
N LEU A 179 -36.19 -26.83 -32.15
CA LEU A 179 -37.41 -26.08 -31.74
C LEU A 179 -38.71 -26.69 -32.26
N PRO A 180 -38.89 -27.01 -33.55
CA PRO A 180 -40.14 -27.58 -34.04
C PRO A 180 -40.49 -28.94 -33.39
N ILE A 181 -39.49 -29.80 -33.13
CA ILE A 181 -39.66 -31.10 -32.52
C ILE A 181 -40.09 -30.94 -31.05
N LEU A 182 -39.43 -30.03 -30.29
CA LEU A 182 -39.80 -29.75 -28.92
C LEU A 182 -41.18 -29.09 -28.79
N GLU A 183 -41.56 -28.24 -29.75
CA GLU A 183 -42.92 -27.67 -29.80
C GLU A 183 -43.98 -28.73 -30.14
N GLN A 184 -43.63 -29.73 -30.96
CA GLN A 184 -44.51 -30.90 -31.20
C GLN A 184 -44.67 -31.73 -29.91
N ALA A 185 -43.56 -32.01 -29.23
CA ALA A 185 -43.59 -32.74 -27.95
C ALA A 185 -44.47 -32.02 -26.89
N LYS A 186 -44.33 -30.68 -26.81
CA LYS A 186 -45.12 -29.81 -25.91
C LYS A 186 -46.64 -29.84 -26.21
N LYS A 187 -46.99 -29.99 -27.51
CA LYS A 187 -48.43 -30.11 -27.91
C LYS A 187 -49.03 -31.45 -27.55
N LEU A 188 -48.21 -32.54 -27.65
CA LEU A 188 -48.69 -33.92 -27.35
C LEU A 188 -48.92 -34.13 -25.86
N ASP A 189 -48.00 -33.64 -25.04
CA ASP A 189 -48.12 -33.65 -23.59
C ASP A 189 -47.78 -32.25 -23.03
N PRO A 190 -48.76 -31.37 -22.88
CA PRO A 190 -48.56 -30.04 -22.34
C PRO A 190 -48.17 -30.04 -20.87
N ASP A 191 -48.33 -31.15 -20.15
CA ASP A 191 -47.98 -31.25 -18.74
C ASP A 191 -46.53 -31.72 -18.50
N ASP A 192 -45.82 -32.18 -19.52
CA ASP A 192 -44.41 -32.49 -19.40
C ASP A 192 -43.56 -31.19 -19.41
N GLY A 193 -42.88 -30.91 -18.29
CA GLY A 193 -42.02 -29.74 -18.15
C GLY A 193 -40.73 -29.79 -18.97
N ARG A 194 -40.28 -30.96 -19.42
CA ARG A 194 -38.95 -31.12 -20.08
C ARG A 194 -38.81 -30.33 -21.40
N PRO A 195 -39.79 -30.38 -22.34
CA PRO A 195 -39.66 -29.62 -23.58
C PRO A 195 -39.58 -28.10 -23.32
N TYR A 196 -40.35 -27.59 -22.35
CA TYR A 196 -40.32 -26.16 -21.98
C TYR A 196 -38.95 -25.75 -21.49
N LEU A 197 -38.28 -26.56 -20.65
CA LEU A 197 -36.97 -26.26 -20.15
C LEU A 197 -35.91 -26.23 -21.26
N THR A 198 -35.93 -27.17 -22.19
CA THR A 198 -35.02 -27.24 -23.33
C THR A 198 -35.26 -26.05 -24.29
N ILE A 199 -36.51 -25.70 -24.56
CA ILE A 199 -36.85 -24.51 -25.38
C ILE A 199 -36.34 -23.24 -24.68
N ALA A 200 -36.50 -23.11 -23.37
CA ALA A 200 -35.97 -21.99 -22.60
C ALA A 200 -34.42 -21.88 -22.66
N GLU A 201 -33.73 -23.00 -22.65
CA GLU A 201 -32.24 -23.02 -22.84
C GLU A 201 -31.87 -22.57 -24.24
N ILE A 202 -32.59 -22.99 -25.27
CA ILE A 202 -32.39 -22.53 -26.64
C ILE A 202 -32.58 -20.99 -26.73
N TYR A 203 -33.70 -20.47 -26.20
CA TYR A 203 -33.94 -19.02 -26.19
C TYR A 203 -32.90 -18.26 -25.39
N GLY A 204 -32.47 -18.77 -24.25
CA GLY A 204 -31.40 -18.19 -23.44
C GLY A 204 -30.06 -18.12 -24.20
N GLY A 205 -29.72 -19.20 -24.93
CA GLY A 205 -28.53 -19.24 -25.78
C GLY A 205 -28.58 -18.28 -26.98
N GLN A 206 -29.78 -17.97 -27.47
CA GLN A 206 -30.02 -16.98 -28.54
C GLN A 206 -30.11 -15.52 -28.02
N GLY A 207 -29.98 -15.31 -26.71
CA GLY A 207 -30.17 -13.99 -26.12
C GLY A 207 -31.63 -13.57 -25.92
N ASN A 208 -32.60 -14.39 -26.28
CA ASN A 208 -34.02 -14.14 -26.02
C ASN A 208 -34.39 -14.51 -24.58
N ILE A 209 -33.93 -13.68 -23.66
CA ILE A 209 -34.11 -13.90 -22.20
C ILE A 209 -35.59 -13.86 -21.81
N GLN A 210 -36.41 -13.02 -22.49
CA GLN A 210 -37.83 -12.93 -22.21
C GLN A 210 -38.55 -14.20 -22.64
N GLY A 211 -38.28 -14.74 -23.83
CA GLY A 211 -38.88 -15.99 -24.29
C GLY A 211 -38.49 -17.17 -23.38
N ALA A 212 -37.25 -17.21 -22.91
CA ALA A 212 -36.80 -18.22 -21.94
C ALA A 212 -37.58 -18.12 -20.61
N GLU A 213 -37.82 -16.92 -20.09
CA GLU A 213 -38.60 -16.69 -18.88
C GLU A 213 -40.06 -17.15 -19.07
N GLU A 214 -40.69 -16.83 -20.21
CA GLU A 214 -42.07 -17.19 -20.52
C GLU A 214 -42.28 -18.72 -20.57
N GLU A 215 -41.34 -19.43 -21.21
CA GLU A 215 -41.40 -20.92 -21.27
C GLU A 215 -41.29 -21.56 -19.88
N ILE A 216 -40.33 -21.10 -19.08
CA ILE A 216 -40.16 -21.65 -17.71
C ILE A 216 -41.39 -21.34 -16.84
N ARG A 217 -41.95 -20.16 -16.94
CA ARG A 217 -43.19 -19.81 -16.20
C ARG A 217 -44.34 -20.68 -16.62
N SER A 218 -44.46 -20.99 -17.91
CA SER A 218 -45.47 -21.90 -18.44
C SER A 218 -45.31 -23.31 -17.86
N ALA A 219 -44.10 -23.82 -17.79
CA ALA A 219 -43.80 -25.08 -17.13
C ALA A 219 -44.16 -25.07 -15.64
N LEU A 220 -43.78 -24.00 -14.92
CA LEU A 220 -44.02 -23.85 -13.47
C LEU A 220 -45.52 -23.60 -13.13
N THR A 221 -46.28 -23.07 -14.04
CA THR A 221 -47.77 -22.94 -13.86
C THR A 221 -48.43 -24.32 -13.81
N LYS A 222 -47.88 -25.27 -14.55
CA LYS A 222 -48.40 -26.66 -14.60
C LYS A 222 -47.78 -27.53 -13.50
N HIS A 223 -46.50 -27.38 -13.30
CA HIS A 223 -45.73 -28.08 -12.28
C HIS A 223 -45.07 -27.10 -11.31
N PRO A 224 -45.81 -26.59 -10.31
CA PRO A 224 -45.25 -25.64 -9.33
C PRO A 224 -44.01 -26.17 -8.59
N ASP A 225 -43.85 -27.45 -8.45
CA ASP A 225 -42.73 -28.10 -7.74
C ASP A 225 -41.61 -28.55 -8.67
N LEU A 226 -41.59 -28.10 -9.92
CA LEU A 226 -40.54 -28.43 -10.89
C LEU A 226 -39.23 -27.76 -10.51
N VAL A 227 -38.40 -28.46 -9.72
CA VAL A 227 -37.12 -27.95 -9.20
C VAL A 227 -36.22 -27.38 -10.31
N PRO A 228 -35.95 -28.09 -11.43
CA PRO A 228 -35.10 -27.52 -12.49
C PRO A 228 -35.65 -26.22 -13.08
N GLY A 229 -36.97 -26.11 -13.22
CA GLY A 229 -37.62 -24.88 -13.68
C GLY A 229 -37.39 -23.69 -12.74
N ARG A 230 -37.49 -23.91 -11.41
CA ARG A 230 -37.23 -22.85 -10.43
C ARG A 230 -35.77 -22.40 -10.44
N LEU A 231 -34.83 -23.33 -10.53
CA LEU A 231 -33.40 -23.01 -10.60
C LEU A 231 -33.06 -22.22 -11.87
N LYS A 232 -33.61 -22.65 -13.01
CA LYS A 232 -33.48 -21.93 -14.29
C LYS A 232 -34.11 -20.54 -14.26
N LEU A 233 -35.27 -20.39 -13.65
CA LEU A 233 -35.95 -19.10 -13.49
C LEU A 233 -35.10 -18.17 -12.60
N SER A 234 -34.52 -18.71 -11.53
CA SER A 234 -33.60 -17.97 -10.68
C SER A 234 -32.33 -17.52 -11.45
N GLU A 235 -31.75 -18.40 -12.27
CA GLU A 235 -30.59 -18.06 -13.12
C GLU A 235 -30.93 -16.91 -14.09
N ILE A 236 -32.13 -16.97 -14.71
CA ILE A 236 -32.59 -15.88 -15.59
C ILE A 236 -32.74 -14.57 -14.82
N PHE A 237 -33.31 -14.60 -13.62
CA PHE A 237 -33.48 -13.40 -12.80
C PHE A 237 -32.12 -12.81 -12.40
N ILE A 238 -31.11 -13.63 -12.09
CA ILE A 238 -29.75 -13.17 -11.81
C ILE A 238 -29.18 -12.45 -13.06
N LYS A 239 -29.33 -13.03 -14.24
CA LYS A 239 -28.88 -12.40 -15.51
C LYS A 239 -29.61 -11.09 -15.83
N GLN A 240 -30.86 -10.95 -15.38
CA GLN A 240 -31.64 -9.71 -15.52
C GLN A 240 -31.39 -8.70 -14.41
N GLY A 241 -30.56 -9.00 -13.41
CA GLY A 241 -30.35 -8.16 -12.23
C GLY A 241 -31.52 -8.12 -11.25
N LYS A 242 -32.49 -9.07 -11.36
CA LYS A 242 -33.68 -9.18 -10.50
C LYS A 242 -33.40 -10.12 -9.31
N PHE A 243 -32.43 -9.75 -8.48
CA PHE A 243 -31.82 -10.64 -7.48
C PHE A 243 -32.78 -11.07 -6.38
N GLU A 244 -33.70 -10.20 -5.92
CA GLU A 244 -34.72 -10.55 -4.94
C GLU A 244 -35.70 -11.60 -5.49
N GLN A 245 -36.05 -11.53 -6.78
CA GLN A 245 -36.90 -12.51 -7.43
C GLN A 245 -36.18 -13.85 -7.59
N ALA A 246 -34.87 -13.79 -7.90
CA ALA A 246 -34.05 -14.99 -7.95
C ALA A 246 -34.05 -15.76 -6.63
N LEU A 247 -33.82 -15.05 -5.50
CA LEU A 247 -33.84 -15.64 -4.16
C LEU A 247 -35.22 -16.29 -3.86
N LYS A 248 -36.33 -15.60 -4.14
CA LYS A 248 -37.66 -16.14 -3.93
C LYS A 248 -37.91 -17.45 -4.68
N GLU A 249 -37.37 -17.63 -5.87
CA GLU A 249 -37.54 -18.88 -6.61
C GLU A 249 -36.64 -20.00 -6.06
N VAL A 250 -35.41 -19.72 -5.66
CA VAL A 250 -34.53 -20.71 -5.02
C VAL A 250 -35.06 -21.14 -3.65
N GLU A 251 -35.66 -20.23 -2.87
CA GLU A 251 -36.26 -20.55 -1.56
C GLU A 251 -37.45 -21.52 -1.65
N LYS A 252 -38.14 -21.59 -2.80
CA LYS A 252 -39.20 -22.56 -3.04
C LYS A 252 -38.68 -23.96 -3.39
N VAL A 253 -37.39 -24.12 -3.62
CA VAL A 253 -36.77 -25.43 -3.87
C VAL A 253 -36.70 -26.20 -2.55
N PRO A 254 -37.30 -27.40 -2.45
CA PRO A 254 -37.27 -28.17 -1.21
C PRO A 254 -35.83 -28.50 -0.81
N ALA A 255 -35.48 -28.31 0.46
CA ALA A 255 -34.20 -28.68 1.03
C ALA A 255 -34.13 -30.23 1.22
N GLN A 256 -34.17 -30.97 0.13
CA GLN A 256 -34.07 -32.44 0.18
C GLN A 256 -32.61 -32.91 0.34
N ASP A 257 -31.68 -32.16 -0.16
CA ASP A 257 -30.25 -32.40 0.03
C ASP A 257 -29.57 -31.09 0.46
N PRO A 258 -29.10 -30.99 1.72
CA PRO A 258 -28.38 -29.82 2.22
C PRO A 258 -27.08 -29.55 1.46
N LYS A 259 -26.61 -30.51 0.67
CA LYS A 259 -25.37 -30.44 -0.13
C LYS A 259 -25.63 -30.15 -1.60
N ALA A 260 -26.87 -29.90 -1.99
CA ALA A 260 -27.19 -29.53 -3.37
C ALA A 260 -26.48 -28.22 -3.76
N MET A 261 -25.49 -28.29 -4.62
CA MET A 261 -24.59 -27.17 -4.97
C MET A 261 -25.30 -26.05 -5.72
N GLU A 262 -26.22 -26.38 -6.64
CA GLU A 262 -26.82 -25.40 -7.54
C GLU A 262 -27.69 -24.36 -6.79
N PRO A 263 -28.57 -24.73 -5.83
CA PRO A 263 -29.30 -23.75 -5.04
C PRO A 263 -28.38 -22.81 -4.23
N HIS A 264 -27.26 -23.34 -3.66
CA HIS A 264 -26.30 -22.55 -2.92
C HIS A 264 -25.56 -21.57 -3.83
N LEU A 265 -25.14 -22.02 -5.03
CA LEU A 265 -24.50 -21.16 -6.03
C LEU A 265 -25.41 -20.00 -6.44
N LEU A 266 -26.69 -20.29 -6.75
CA LEU A 266 -27.65 -19.27 -7.16
C LEU A 266 -27.97 -18.28 -6.03
N ARG A 267 -28.13 -18.76 -4.77
CA ARG A 267 -28.27 -17.88 -3.62
C ARG A 267 -27.04 -16.99 -3.45
N GLY A 268 -25.85 -17.58 -3.52
CA GLY A 268 -24.60 -16.84 -3.44
C GLY A 268 -24.49 -15.74 -4.49
N ALA A 269 -24.80 -16.04 -5.74
CA ALA A 269 -24.80 -15.09 -6.85
C ALA A 269 -25.87 -13.98 -6.66
N ALA A 270 -27.06 -14.34 -6.18
CA ALA A 270 -28.11 -13.36 -5.92
C ALA A 270 -27.78 -12.43 -4.74
N TYR A 271 -27.22 -12.98 -3.64
CA TYR A 271 -26.75 -12.17 -2.51
C TYR A 271 -25.62 -11.23 -2.91
N LEU A 272 -24.70 -11.67 -3.77
CA LEU A 272 -23.63 -10.80 -4.33
C LEU A 272 -24.26 -9.62 -5.08
N GLY A 273 -25.24 -9.88 -5.95
CA GLY A 273 -25.93 -8.83 -6.68
C GLY A 273 -26.68 -7.84 -5.76
N LEU A 274 -27.16 -8.30 -4.61
CA LEU A 274 -27.78 -7.46 -3.57
C LEU A 274 -26.77 -6.79 -2.64
N LYS A 275 -25.47 -6.97 -2.86
CA LYS A 275 -24.38 -6.47 -2.00
C LYS A 275 -24.45 -7.00 -0.56
N LYS A 276 -25.09 -8.17 -0.36
CA LYS A 276 -25.15 -8.88 0.91
C LYS A 276 -23.98 -9.86 1.00
N TYR A 277 -22.79 -9.30 1.12
CA TYR A 277 -21.53 -10.01 0.92
C TYR A 277 -21.32 -11.19 1.89
N ASP A 278 -21.61 -11.01 3.18
CA ASP A 278 -21.47 -12.08 4.19
C ASP A 278 -22.37 -13.29 3.87
N GLN A 279 -23.59 -13.04 3.34
CA GLN A 279 -24.50 -14.09 2.94
C GLN A 279 -24.03 -14.76 1.65
N ALA A 280 -23.50 -13.99 0.71
CA ALA A 280 -22.92 -14.53 -0.53
C ALA A 280 -21.73 -15.44 -0.21
N GLU A 281 -20.79 -14.99 0.62
CA GLU A 281 -19.63 -15.76 1.05
C GLU A 281 -20.03 -17.08 1.69
N LYS A 282 -20.95 -17.06 2.65
CA LYS A 282 -21.44 -18.26 3.33
C LYS A 282 -21.97 -19.33 2.37
N GLU A 283 -22.81 -18.93 1.42
CA GLU A 283 -23.40 -19.84 0.44
C GLU A 283 -22.33 -20.37 -0.54
N LEU A 284 -21.43 -19.53 -1.01
CA LEU A 284 -20.40 -19.91 -1.98
C LEU A 284 -19.30 -20.81 -1.39
N VAL A 285 -18.94 -20.59 -0.12
CA VAL A 285 -17.97 -21.44 0.60
C VAL A 285 -18.51 -22.86 0.74
N LEU A 286 -19.83 -23.04 0.96
CA LEU A 286 -20.42 -24.37 0.98
C LEU A 286 -20.22 -25.09 -0.36
N VAL A 287 -20.39 -24.39 -1.49
CA VAL A 287 -20.19 -24.99 -2.82
C VAL A 287 -18.73 -25.38 -3.05
N THR A 288 -17.76 -24.51 -2.63
CA THR A 288 -16.34 -24.84 -2.78
C THR A 288 -15.89 -26.00 -1.91
N SER A 289 -16.50 -26.19 -0.73
CA SER A 289 -16.18 -27.31 0.15
C SER A 289 -16.68 -28.65 -0.39
N GLU A 290 -17.84 -28.68 -1.04
CA GLU A 290 -18.43 -29.91 -1.62
C GLU A 290 -17.82 -30.25 -2.99
N ASN A 291 -17.44 -29.26 -3.78
CA ASN A 291 -16.77 -29.45 -5.07
C ASN A 291 -15.59 -28.49 -5.28
N PRO A 292 -14.39 -28.84 -4.78
CA PRO A 292 -13.19 -27.99 -4.91
C PRO A 292 -12.71 -27.76 -6.35
N LYS A 293 -13.25 -28.49 -7.33
CA LYS A 293 -12.89 -28.35 -8.76
C LYS A 293 -13.91 -27.55 -9.56
N PHE A 294 -14.85 -26.88 -8.92
CA PHE A 294 -15.84 -26.07 -9.60
C PHE A 294 -15.40 -24.61 -9.63
N VAL A 295 -15.14 -24.05 -10.81
CA VAL A 295 -14.55 -22.72 -11.02
C VAL A 295 -15.47 -21.59 -10.53
N MET A 296 -16.80 -21.70 -10.84
CA MET A 296 -17.74 -20.58 -10.69
C MET A 296 -17.84 -20.03 -9.26
N PRO A 297 -17.93 -20.84 -8.18
CA PRO A 297 -18.03 -20.29 -6.82
C PRO A 297 -16.76 -19.54 -6.39
N TYR A 298 -15.56 -19.96 -6.81
CA TYR A 298 -14.32 -19.24 -6.54
C TYR A 298 -14.27 -17.89 -7.27
N TYR A 299 -14.76 -17.85 -8.52
CA TYR A 299 -14.90 -16.60 -9.25
C TYR A 299 -15.88 -15.64 -8.57
N LEU A 300 -17.04 -16.12 -8.11
CA LEU A 300 -18.02 -15.29 -7.40
C LEU A 300 -17.50 -14.84 -6.02
N LEU A 301 -16.73 -15.68 -5.32
CA LEU A 301 -16.05 -15.29 -4.08
C LEU A 301 -15.01 -14.20 -4.36
N ALA A 302 -14.22 -14.34 -5.42
CA ALA A 302 -13.26 -13.31 -5.84
C ALA A 302 -13.96 -11.97 -6.10
N GLN A 303 -15.11 -11.99 -6.81
CA GLN A 303 -15.93 -10.80 -7.04
C GLN A 303 -16.50 -10.24 -5.72
N THR A 304 -16.95 -11.11 -4.81
CA THR A 304 -17.47 -10.71 -3.50
C THR A 304 -16.44 -9.94 -2.69
N TYR A 305 -15.20 -10.45 -2.62
CA TYR A 305 -14.11 -9.79 -1.92
C TYR A 305 -13.63 -8.52 -2.64
N TYR A 306 -13.61 -8.51 -3.96
CA TYR A 306 -13.27 -7.33 -4.75
C TYR A 306 -14.24 -6.17 -4.47
N ASP A 307 -15.54 -6.44 -4.48
CA ASP A 307 -16.59 -5.44 -4.22
C ASP A 307 -16.56 -4.90 -2.77
N GLN A 308 -16.03 -5.69 -1.83
CA GLN A 308 -15.72 -5.27 -0.45
C GLN A 308 -14.40 -4.52 -0.30
N ASN A 309 -13.66 -4.31 -1.39
CA ASN A 309 -12.29 -3.76 -1.38
C ASN A 309 -11.28 -4.63 -0.59
N GLN A 310 -11.56 -5.92 -0.44
CA GLN A 310 -10.66 -6.90 0.18
C GLN A 310 -9.74 -7.52 -0.91
N LEU A 311 -8.91 -6.69 -1.50
CA LEU A 311 -8.21 -6.96 -2.75
C LEU A 311 -7.30 -8.20 -2.68
N GLN A 312 -6.63 -8.43 -1.56
CA GLN A 312 -5.75 -9.59 -1.40
C GLN A 312 -6.52 -10.90 -1.37
N GLN A 313 -7.71 -10.92 -0.72
CA GLN A 313 -8.59 -12.09 -0.68
C GLN A 313 -9.21 -12.33 -2.06
N ALA A 314 -9.57 -11.26 -2.78
CA ALA A 314 -10.04 -11.35 -4.16
C ALA A 314 -9.01 -12.04 -5.07
N ILE A 315 -7.73 -11.65 -4.99
CA ILE A 315 -6.64 -12.31 -5.73
C ILE A 315 -6.53 -13.79 -5.34
N THR A 316 -6.62 -14.10 -4.05
CA THR A 316 -6.51 -15.50 -3.56
C THR A 316 -7.61 -16.39 -4.14
N MET A 317 -8.87 -15.94 -4.10
CA MET A 317 -9.98 -16.70 -4.66
C MET A 317 -9.92 -16.78 -6.19
N ALA A 318 -9.52 -15.69 -6.85
CA ALA A 318 -9.31 -15.70 -8.29
C ALA A 318 -8.21 -16.70 -8.70
N LYS A 319 -7.10 -16.78 -7.96
CA LYS A 319 -6.04 -17.79 -8.20
C LYS A 319 -6.57 -19.21 -8.08
N GLN A 320 -7.41 -19.51 -7.09
CA GLN A 320 -8.04 -20.84 -6.98
C GLN A 320 -8.94 -21.16 -8.18
N ALA A 321 -9.70 -20.17 -8.67
CA ALA A 321 -10.46 -20.33 -9.91
C ALA A 321 -9.53 -20.61 -11.11
N LEU A 322 -8.38 -19.94 -11.18
CA LEU A 322 -7.40 -20.04 -12.27
C LEU A 322 -6.56 -21.33 -12.21
N GLU A 323 -6.38 -21.93 -11.05
CA GLU A 323 -5.79 -23.27 -10.90
C GLU A 323 -6.66 -24.34 -11.58
N ILE A 324 -7.98 -24.15 -11.57
CA ILE A 324 -8.93 -25.06 -12.22
C ILE A 324 -9.07 -24.73 -13.72
N SER A 325 -9.11 -23.44 -14.06
CA SER A 325 -9.25 -22.93 -15.43
C SER A 325 -8.38 -21.69 -15.63
N SER A 326 -7.15 -21.90 -16.09
CA SER A 326 -6.13 -20.83 -16.21
C SER A 326 -6.52 -19.68 -17.14
N VAL A 327 -7.43 -19.91 -18.06
CA VAL A 327 -7.91 -18.90 -19.01
C VAL A 327 -9.30 -18.36 -18.69
N HIS A 328 -9.83 -18.61 -17.48
CA HIS A 328 -11.15 -18.09 -17.10
C HIS A 328 -11.14 -16.56 -17.10
N PHE A 329 -11.89 -15.96 -18.04
CA PHE A 329 -11.84 -14.52 -18.31
C PHE A 329 -12.13 -13.67 -17.06
N GLY A 330 -13.28 -13.92 -16.39
CA GLY A 330 -13.70 -13.14 -15.24
C GLY A 330 -12.71 -13.22 -14.06
N ALA A 331 -12.16 -14.41 -13.78
CA ALA A 331 -11.19 -14.58 -12.70
C ALA A 331 -9.87 -13.82 -12.99
N ASN A 332 -9.39 -13.88 -14.25
CA ASN A 332 -8.22 -13.10 -14.67
C ASN A 332 -8.48 -11.59 -14.58
N MET A 333 -9.69 -11.13 -14.96
CA MET A 333 -10.04 -9.71 -14.84
C MET A 333 -10.03 -9.24 -13.38
N ILE A 334 -10.67 -9.98 -12.46
CA ILE A 334 -10.70 -9.61 -11.03
C ILE A 334 -9.30 -9.64 -10.42
N ALA A 335 -8.51 -10.68 -10.71
CA ALA A 335 -7.12 -10.75 -10.26
C ALA A 335 -6.30 -9.57 -10.76
N GLY A 336 -6.45 -9.22 -12.05
CA GLY A 336 -5.79 -8.08 -12.68
C GLY A 336 -6.20 -6.73 -12.08
N GLU A 337 -7.51 -6.49 -11.88
CA GLU A 337 -8.03 -5.26 -11.26
C GLU A 337 -7.54 -5.13 -9.81
N SER A 338 -7.60 -6.22 -9.05
CA SER A 338 -7.13 -6.23 -7.65
C SER A 338 -5.62 -5.99 -7.55
N ALA A 339 -4.83 -6.64 -8.41
CA ALA A 339 -3.39 -6.45 -8.48
C ALA A 339 -3.02 -5.02 -8.91
N LEU A 340 -3.75 -4.45 -9.89
CA LEU A 340 -3.55 -3.07 -10.33
C LEU A 340 -3.86 -2.06 -9.21
N ALA A 341 -4.91 -2.30 -8.44
CA ALA A 341 -5.28 -1.47 -7.30
C ALA A 341 -4.25 -1.55 -6.16
N LEU A 342 -3.63 -2.72 -5.95
CA LEU A 342 -2.53 -2.92 -5.00
C LEU A 342 -1.16 -2.48 -5.55
N ASN A 343 -1.11 -1.97 -6.78
CA ASN A 343 0.11 -1.59 -7.49
C ASN A 343 1.08 -2.76 -7.78
N TYR A 344 0.57 -4.00 -7.86
CA TYR A 344 1.31 -5.17 -8.32
C TYR A 344 1.27 -5.23 -9.85
N LEU A 345 2.06 -4.37 -10.49
CA LEU A 345 1.89 -4.07 -11.92
C LEU A 345 2.24 -5.25 -12.83
N ASP A 346 3.27 -6.04 -12.50
CA ASP A 346 3.67 -7.22 -13.27
C ASP A 346 2.58 -8.28 -13.24
N ASP A 347 2.04 -8.58 -12.05
CA ASP A 347 0.93 -9.51 -11.89
C ASP A 347 -0.32 -9.02 -12.65
N ALA A 348 -0.65 -7.73 -12.52
CA ALA A 348 -1.80 -7.15 -13.19
C ALA A 348 -1.69 -7.30 -14.72
N SER A 349 -0.52 -6.99 -15.31
CA SER A 349 -0.30 -7.14 -16.75
C SER A 349 -0.45 -8.58 -17.18
N HIS A 350 0.12 -9.53 -16.44
CA HIS A 350 0.02 -10.96 -16.73
C HIS A 350 -1.43 -11.46 -16.71
N TYR A 351 -2.24 -11.05 -15.72
CA TYR A 351 -3.65 -11.45 -15.65
C TYR A 351 -4.46 -10.86 -16.80
N PHE A 352 -4.29 -9.57 -17.16
CA PHE A 352 -5.00 -8.98 -18.28
C PHE A 352 -4.58 -9.58 -19.62
N GLU A 353 -3.28 -9.87 -19.83
CA GLU A 353 -2.80 -10.59 -21.01
C GLU A 353 -3.44 -11.97 -21.13
N THR A 354 -3.58 -12.68 -19.98
CA THR A 354 -4.20 -14.00 -19.95
C THR A 354 -5.71 -13.94 -20.18
N ALA A 355 -6.39 -12.91 -19.63
CA ALA A 355 -7.80 -12.66 -19.95
C ALA A 355 -8.00 -12.48 -21.47
N LEU A 356 -7.12 -11.73 -22.13
CA LEU A 356 -7.19 -11.50 -23.58
C LEU A 356 -6.93 -12.75 -24.44
N LYS A 357 -6.35 -13.84 -23.89
CA LYS A 357 -6.27 -15.12 -24.61
C LYS A 357 -7.65 -15.75 -24.83
N SER A 358 -8.57 -15.56 -23.90
CA SER A 358 -9.95 -16.06 -23.99
C SER A 358 -10.96 -15.02 -24.51
N GLY A 359 -10.61 -13.75 -24.43
CA GLY A 359 -11.44 -12.62 -24.91
C GLY A 359 -10.60 -11.58 -25.65
N PRO A 360 -10.03 -11.88 -26.83
CA PRO A 360 -9.07 -11.00 -27.52
C PRO A 360 -9.67 -9.69 -27.99
N GLU A 361 -10.99 -9.63 -28.17
CA GLU A 361 -11.74 -8.43 -28.61
C GLU A 361 -12.37 -7.67 -27.44
N ASN A 362 -12.01 -7.98 -26.21
CA ASN A 362 -12.56 -7.29 -25.06
C ASN A 362 -11.87 -5.94 -24.84
N THR A 363 -12.56 -4.87 -25.21
CA THR A 363 -12.03 -3.48 -25.13
C THR A 363 -11.72 -3.05 -23.69
N LEU A 364 -12.48 -3.54 -22.69
CA LEU A 364 -12.19 -3.23 -21.28
C LEU A 364 -10.87 -3.85 -20.84
N ALA A 365 -10.62 -5.13 -21.15
CA ALA A 365 -9.37 -5.80 -20.83
C ALA A 365 -8.17 -5.14 -21.50
N LEU A 366 -8.30 -4.74 -22.79
CA LEU A 366 -7.28 -3.96 -23.52
C LEU A 366 -7.01 -2.62 -22.83
N ASN A 367 -8.04 -1.89 -22.44
CA ASN A 367 -7.88 -0.62 -21.73
C ASN A 367 -7.19 -0.79 -20.37
N ARG A 368 -7.52 -1.83 -19.62
CA ARG A 368 -6.87 -2.13 -18.32
C ARG A 368 -5.40 -2.52 -18.48
N LEU A 369 -5.10 -3.35 -19.47
CA LEU A 369 -3.72 -3.70 -19.83
C LEU A 369 -2.91 -2.46 -20.23
N GLY A 370 -3.48 -1.63 -21.09
CA GLY A 370 -2.84 -0.36 -21.51
C GLY A 370 -2.57 0.59 -20.35
N THR A 371 -3.53 0.74 -19.44
CA THR A 371 -3.37 1.53 -18.21
C THR A 371 -2.28 0.95 -17.30
N THR A 372 -2.20 -0.39 -17.20
CA THR A 372 -1.14 -1.08 -16.44
C THR A 372 0.23 -0.81 -17.04
N TYR A 373 0.39 -0.93 -18.35
CA TYR A 373 1.63 -0.59 -19.05
C TYR A 373 2.03 0.88 -18.88
N LEU A 374 1.07 1.82 -18.87
CA LEU A 374 1.36 3.22 -18.57
C LEU A 374 1.98 3.39 -17.17
N LYS A 375 1.41 2.72 -16.16
CA LYS A 375 1.97 2.76 -14.81
C LYS A 375 3.37 2.14 -14.73
N MET A 376 3.63 1.09 -15.53
CA MET A 376 4.95 0.47 -15.68
C MET A 376 5.94 1.31 -16.51
N LYS A 377 5.50 2.46 -17.05
CA LYS A 377 6.25 3.30 -18.00
C LYS A 377 6.61 2.59 -19.32
N ARG A 378 5.90 1.52 -19.66
CA ARG A 378 6.01 0.80 -20.94
C ARG A 378 5.14 1.46 -21.99
N LEU A 379 5.59 2.64 -22.46
CA LEU A 379 4.76 3.54 -23.27
C LEU A 379 4.35 2.94 -24.63
N ASP A 380 5.28 2.28 -25.32
CA ASP A 380 5.00 1.69 -26.63
C ASP A 380 3.96 0.56 -26.53
N ASP A 381 4.08 -0.29 -25.52
CA ASP A 381 3.13 -1.38 -25.27
C ASP A 381 1.74 -0.84 -24.93
N ALA A 382 1.68 0.20 -24.09
CA ALA A 382 0.42 0.88 -23.76
C ALA A 382 -0.29 1.41 -25.00
N MET A 383 0.43 2.15 -25.85
CA MET A 383 -0.15 2.70 -27.09
C MET A 383 -0.61 1.60 -28.05
N ASN A 384 0.15 0.49 -28.16
CA ASN A 384 -0.21 -0.62 -29.03
C ASN A 384 -1.55 -1.26 -28.64
N VAL A 385 -1.77 -1.51 -27.32
CA VAL A 385 -3.05 -2.09 -26.87
C VAL A 385 -4.21 -1.09 -26.95
N PHE A 386 -3.97 0.21 -26.71
CA PHE A 386 -5.00 1.24 -26.89
C PHE A 386 -5.43 1.37 -28.36
N LYS A 387 -4.48 1.29 -29.31
CA LYS A 387 -4.81 1.26 -30.74
C LYS A 387 -5.65 0.05 -31.11
N LYS A 388 -5.38 -1.12 -30.52
CA LYS A 388 -6.23 -2.31 -30.71
C LYS A 388 -7.64 -2.07 -30.16
N ALA A 389 -7.75 -1.50 -28.95
CA ALA A 389 -9.05 -1.19 -28.37
C ALA A 389 -9.84 -0.19 -29.22
N LEU A 390 -9.17 0.84 -29.77
CA LEU A 390 -9.78 1.86 -30.62
C LEU A 390 -10.16 1.29 -32.00
N ALA A 391 -9.43 0.31 -32.51
CA ALA A 391 -9.78 -0.38 -33.76
C ALA A 391 -11.06 -1.22 -33.60
N LEU A 392 -11.33 -1.76 -32.43
CA LEU A 392 -12.56 -2.51 -32.11
C LEU A 392 -13.75 -1.57 -31.82
N ASP A 393 -13.49 -0.46 -31.14
CA ASP A 393 -14.49 0.53 -30.78
C ASP A 393 -13.90 1.94 -30.95
N PRO A 394 -14.06 2.53 -32.17
CA PRO A 394 -13.54 3.88 -32.49
C PRO A 394 -14.15 5.00 -31.65
N ASP A 395 -15.35 4.80 -31.13
CA ASP A 395 -16.08 5.78 -30.32
C ASP A 395 -16.00 5.46 -28.81
N SER A 396 -15.03 4.64 -28.44
CA SER A 396 -14.80 4.29 -27.02
C SER A 396 -14.30 5.48 -26.23
N ARG A 397 -15.18 6.12 -25.46
CA ARG A 397 -14.82 7.21 -24.53
C ARG A 397 -13.64 6.82 -23.63
N LEU A 398 -13.69 5.62 -23.05
CA LEU A 398 -12.66 5.15 -22.12
C LEU A 398 -11.29 5.03 -22.79
N THR A 399 -11.26 4.56 -24.04
CA THR A 399 -10.01 4.41 -24.80
C THR A 399 -9.41 5.79 -25.11
N HIS A 400 -10.21 6.75 -25.55
CA HIS A 400 -9.75 8.12 -25.76
C HIS A 400 -9.25 8.78 -24.47
N GLU A 401 -9.92 8.55 -23.35
CA GLU A 401 -9.49 9.04 -22.04
C GLU A 401 -8.13 8.46 -21.64
N ASN A 402 -7.91 7.14 -21.84
CA ASN A 402 -6.64 6.47 -21.55
C ASN A 402 -5.51 6.92 -22.49
N ILE A 403 -5.79 7.14 -23.78
CA ILE A 403 -4.83 7.73 -24.74
C ILE A 403 -4.48 9.16 -24.32
N GLY A 404 -5.44 9.94 -23.85
CA GLY A 404 -5.19 11.25 -23.23
C GLY A 404 -4.20 11.16 -22.08
N GLY A 405 -4.41 10.19 -21.16
CA GLY A 405 -3.48 9.88 -20.06
C GLY A 405 -2.09 9.45 -20.56
N TYR A 406 -2.02 8.65 -21.60
CA TYR A 406 -0.74 8.32 -22.26
C TYR A 406 0.01 9.57 -22.71
N TYR A 407 -0.66 10.49 -23.41
CA TYR A 407 -0.03 11.74 -23.88
C TYR A 407 0.36 12.66 -22.73
N GLU A 408 -0.35 12.66 -21.60
CA GLU A 408 0.08 13.37 -20.39
C GLU A 408 1.40 12.83 -19.84
N VAL A 409 1.55 11.50 -19.79
CA VAL A 409 2.77 10.83 -19.29
C VAL A 409 3.94 11.04 -20.26
N SER A 410 3.66 11.02 -21.58
CA SER A 410 4.69 11.27 -22.61
C SER A 410 5.03 12.74 -22.78
N GLY A 411 4.32 13.68 -22.13
CA GLY A 411 4.57 15.11 -22.15
C GLY A 411 3.90 15.86 -23.33
N ASP A 412 3.16 15.19 -24.21
CA ASP A 412 2.43 15.80 -25.34
C ASP A 412 1.05 16.28 -24.88
N LEU A 413 1.03 17.38 -24.14
CA LEU A 413 -0.20 17.92 -23.58
C LEU A 413 -1.20 18.40 -24.64
N ASP A 414 -0.76 18.70 -25.87
CA ASP A 414 -1.65 19.09 -26.96
C ASP A 414 -2.50 17.91 -27.42
N LYS A 415 -1.87 16.77 -27.63
CA LYS A 415 -2.60 15.55 -27.98
C LYS A 415 -3.45 15.05 -26.81
N ALA A 416 -2.98 15.17 -25.56
CA ALA A 416 -3.79 14.85 -24.39
C ALA A 416 -5.10 15.61 -24.37
N VAL A 417 -5.04 16.93 -24.56
CA VAL A 417 -6.22 17.81 -24.66
C VAL A 417 -7.15 17.39 -25.82
N SER A 418 -6.59 17.04 -26.99
CA SER A 418 -7.37 16.58 -28.12
C SER A 418 -8.17 15.31 -27.79
N GLU A 419 -7.53 14.34 -27.20
CA GLU A 419 -8.14 13.06 -26.82
C GLU A 419 -9.22 13.23 -25.73
N TYR A 420 -8.95 14.03 -24.69
CA TYR A 420 -9.96 14.32 -23.68
C TYR A 420 -11.16 15.08 -24.21
N ARG A 421 -10.96 15.97 -25.19
CA ARG A 421 -12.09 16.63 -25.91
C ARG A 421 -12.92 15.63 -26.70
N THR A 422 -12.27 14.66 -27.36
CA THR A 422 -12.97 13.58 -28.05
C THR A 422 -13.77 12.73 -27.06
N ALA A 423 -13.15 12.31 -25.95
CA ALA A 423 -13.84 11.57 -24.91
C ALA A 423 -15.03 12.33 -24.32
N MET A 424 -14.88 13.65 -24.11
CA MET A 424 -15.95 14.53 -23.64
C MET A 424 -17.10 14.69 -24.62
N ARG A 425 -16.80 14.71 -25.93
CA ARG A 425 -17.83 14.77 -26.99
C ARG A 425 -18.66 13.48 -27.01
N LEU A 426 -18.02 12.34 -26.79
CA LEU A 426 -18.67 11.02 -26.74
C LEU A 426 -19.55 10.85 -25.47
N ASP A 427 -19.12 11.38 -24.34
CA ASP A 427 -19.92 11.40 -23.13
C ASP A 427 -19.71 12.72 -22.35
N PRO A 428 -20.57 13.73 -22.59
CA PRO A 428 -20.47 15.05 -21.95
C PRO A 428 -20.74 15.03 -20.45
N GLU A 429 -21.35 13.96 -19.95
CA GLU A 429 -21.80 13.83 -18.56
C GLU A 429 -20.69 13.36 -17.62
N GLN A 430 -19.57 12.90 -18.16
CA GLN A 430 -18.46 12.37 -17.37
C GLN A 430 -17.59 13.47 -16.75
N LEU A 431 -17.83 13.72 -15.47
CA LEU A 431 -17.08 14.71 -14.69
C LEU A 431 -15.57 14.39 -14.67
N GLY A 432 -15.19 13.11 -14.55
CA GLY A 432 -13.78 12.69 -14.49
C GLY A 432 -12.97 13.11 -15.72
N THR A 433 -13.50 12.89 -16.92
CA THR A 433 -12.87 13.30 -18.18
C THR A 433 -12.72 14.82 -18.27
N ARG A 434 -13.73 15.57 -17.83
CA ARG A 434 -13.71 17.03 -17.79
C ARG A 434 -12.66 17.57 -16.82
N ILE A 435 -12.52 16.96 -15.66
CA ILE A 435 -11.46 17.30 -14.69
C ILE A 435 -10.08 17.06 -15.32
N ARG A 436 -9.86 15.94 -16.01
CA ARG A 436 -8.58 15.65 -16.70
C ARG A 436 -8.27 16.71 -17.78
N LEU A 437 -9.27 17.10 -18.55
CA LEU A 437 -9.12 18.17 -19.54
C LEU A 437 -8.68 19.49 -18.88
N MET A 438 -9.36 19.90 -17.81
CA MET A 438 -9.00 21.12 -17.08
C MET A 438 -7.59 21.06 -16.47
N LEU A 439 -7.20 19.91 -15.91
CA LEU A 439 -5.85 19.69 -15.38
C LEU A 439 -4.79 19.74 -16.50
N SER A 440 -5.10 19.21 -17.70
CA SER A 440 -4.19 19.31 -18.86
C SER A 440 -4.01 20.75 -19.31
N TYR A 441 -5.07 21.57 -19.32
CA TYR A 441 -4.94 23.02 -19.56
C TYR A 441 -4.09 23.70 -18.48
N LEU A 442 -4.32 23.37 -17.22
CA LEU A 442 -3.55 23.93 -16.11
C LEU A 442 -2.06 23.59 -16.23
N ARG A 443 -1.71 22.34 -16.57
CA ARG A 443 -0.31 21.90 -16.81
C ARG A 443 0.32 22.63 -18.00
N LYS A 444 -0.47 22.91 -19.04
CA LYS A 444 -0.04 23.75 -20.17
C LYS A 444 0.12 25.22 -19.82
N LYS A 445 -0.25 25.63 -18.62
CA LYS A 445 -0.35 27.02 -18.19
C LYS A 445 -1.37 27.85 -19.03
N ASP A 446 -2.32 27.17 -19.66
CA ASP A 446 -3.44 27.81 -20.36
C ASP A 446 -4.56 28.10 -19.34
N PHE A 447 -4.28 29.08 -18.47
CA PHE A 447 -5.14 29.37 -17.35
C PHE A 447 -6.51 29.87 -17.77
N THR A 448 -6.56 30.63 -18.86
CA THR A 448 -7.81 31.15 -19.44
C THR A 448 -8.76 30.03 -19.86
N LYS A 449 -8.24 28.98 -20.54
CA LYS A 449 -9.07 27.82 -20.90
C LYS A 449 -9.39 26.96 -19.65
N THR A 450 -8.49 26.86 -18.69
CA THR A 450 -8.78 26.19 -17.42
C THR A 450 -9.99 26.80 -16.74
N ILE A 451 -9.99 28.15 -16.61
CA ILE A 451 -11.07 28.90 -15.96
C ILE A 451 -12.38 28.78 -16.76
N ALA A 452 -12.35 28.99 -18.08
CA ALA A 452 -13.53 28.88 -18.91
C ALA A 452 -14.18 27.50 -18.87
N GLU A 453 -13.39 26.41 -18.87
CA GLU A 453 -13.91 25.06 -18.77
C GLU A 453 -14.46 24.80 -17.36
N ALA A 454 -13.80 25.29 -16.32
CA ALA A 454 -14.27 25.19 -14.93
C ALA A 454 -15.59 25.97 -14.73
N GLU A 455 -15.72 27.17 -15.28
CA GLU A 455 -16.96 27.93 -15.25
C GLU A 455 -18.11 27.20 -15.96
N SER A 456 -17.81 26.57 -17.10
CA SER A 456 -18.78 25.72 -17.80
C SER A 456 -19.23 24.54 -16.97
N ALA A 457 -18.27 23.89 -16.29
CA ALA A 457 -18.52 22.74 -15.44
C ALA A 457 -19.33 23.09 -14.19
N LEU A 458 -19.04 24.24 -13.55
CA LEU A 458 -19.74 24.71 -12.34
C LEU A 458 -21.22 25.04 -12.60
N LYS A 459 -21.66 25.25 -13.85
CA LYS A 459 -23.10 25.39 -14.16
C LYS A 459 -23.87 24.13 -13.85
N LYS A 460 -23.23 22.98 -13.98
CA LYS A 460 -23.84 21.67 -13.73
C LYS A 460 -23.49 21.12 -12.34
N TRP A 461 -22.27 21.33 -11.87
CA TRP A 461 -21.76 20.89 -10.58
C TRP A 461 -21.28 22.10 -9.76
N PRO A 462 -22.17 22.94 -9.25
CA PRO A 462 -21.85 24.28 -8.74
C PRO A 462 -20.94 24.31 -7.50
N GLU A 463 -20.95 23.24 -6.71
CA GLU A 463 -20.15 23.13 -5.49
C GLU A 463 -19.22 21.91 -5.52
N ASP A 464 -18.85 21.44 -6.72
CA ASP A 464 -17.87 20.36 -6.81
C ASP A 464 -16.48 20.85 -6.36
N PRO A 465 -15.90 20.26 -5.29
CA PRO A 465 -14.68 20.77 -4.69
C PRO A 465 -13.45 20.63 -5.60
N ALA A 466 -13.41 19.63 -6.50
CA ALA A 466 -12.30 19.46 -7.44
C ALA A 466 -12.32 20.54 -8.51
N ILE A 467 -13.49 20.86 -9.05
CA ILE A 467 -13.64 21.95 -10.04
C ILE A 467 -13.27 23.29 -9.42
N LEU A 468 -13.78 23.57 -8.20
CA LEU A 468 -13.47 24.81 -7.47
C LEU A 468 -11.96 24.93 -7.20
N ASN A 469 -11.31 23.86 -6.81
CA ASN A 469 -9.85 23.81 -6.59
C ASN A 469 -9.05 24.05 -7.88
N ILE A 470 -9.49 23.47 -9.03
CA ILE A 470 -8.84 23.68 -10.33
C ILE A 470 -9.05 25.12 -10.79
N MET A 471 -10.24 25.68 -10.62
CA MET A 471 -10.56 27.07 -10.93
C MET A 471 -9.71 28.04 -10.11
N ALA A 472 -9.58 27.78 -8.82
CA ALA A 472 -8.69 28.54 -7.94
C ALA A 472 -7.23 28.50 -8.43
N SER A 473 -6.76 27.31 -8.83
CA SER A 473 -5.41 27.13 -9.40
C SER A 473 -5.24 27.91 -10.72
N GLY A 474 -6.28 27.97 -11.54
CA GLY A 474 -6.30 28.79 -12.76
C GLY A 474 -6.14 30.27 -12.46
N TYR A 475 -6.93 30.82 -11.53
CA TYR A 475 -6.81 32.22 -11.10
C TYR A 475 -5.48 32.53 -10.41
N ALA A 476 -4.92 31.57 -9.65
CA ALA A 476 -3.58 31.72 -9.08
C ALA A 476 -2.51 31.82 -10.18
N GLY A 477 -2.66 31.05 -11.26
CA GLY A 477 -1.78 31.13 -12.44
C GLY A 477 -1.90 32.47 -13.19
N GLU A 478 -3.10 33.05 -13.25
CA GLU A 478 -3.34 34.40 -13.79
C GLU A 478 -2.92 35.51 -12.79
N LYS A 479 -2.39 35.15 -11.63
CA LYS A 479 -2.01 36.08 -10.54
C LYS A 479 -3.18 36.90 -9.99
N ASN A 480 -4.40 36.41 -10.10
CA ASN A 480 -5.58 37.02 -9.52
C ASN A 480 -5.79 36.46 -8.10
N ALA A 481 -5.14 37.09 -7.13
CA ALA A 481 -5.07 36.59 -5.76
C ALA A 481 -6.44 36.50 -5.09
N ASP A 482 -7.29 37.52 -5.26
CA ASP A 482 -8.60 37.58 -4.59
C ASP A 482 -9.50 36.44 -5.04
N LYS A 483 -9.59 36.22 -6.36
CA LYS A 483 -10.39 35.11 -6.89
C LYS A 483 -9.80 33.75 -6.55
N ALA A 484 -8.47 33.59 -6.64
CA ALA A 484 -7.81 32.34 -6.31
C ALA A 484 -8.14 31.91 -4.86
N ILE A 485 -7.94 32.83 -3.91
CA ILE A 485 -8.22 32.57 -2.50
C ILE A 485 -9.70 32.28 -2.28
N ALA A 486 -10.60 33.07 -2.86
CA ALA A 486 -12.04 32.89 -2.72
C ALA A 486 -12.50 31.49 -3.23
N TYR A 487 -11.98 31.02 -4.36
CA TYR A 487 -12.35 29.70 -4.88
C TYR A 487 -11.69 28.54 -4.12
N PHE A 488 -10.48 28.70 -3.57
CA PHE A 488 -9.93 27.73 -2.61
C PHE A 488 -10.80 27.64 -1.35
N ASP A 489 -11.26 28.76 -0.82
CA ASP A 489 -12.14 28.78 0.35
C ASP A 489 -13.48 28.09 0.06
N ARG A 490 -14.06 28.32 -1.12
CA ARG A 490 -15.26 27.59 -1.55
C ARG A 490 -15.02 26.08 -1.64
N ALA A 491 -13.88 25.66 -2.19
CA ALA A 491 -13.53 24.24 -2.31
C ALA A 491 -13.40 23.60 -0.91
N ILE A 492 -12.76 24.30 0.04
CA ILE A 492 -12.62 23.89 1.44
C ILE A 492 -13.99 23.80 2.12
N HIS A 493 -14.86 24.80 1.89
CA HIS A 493 -16.20 24.81 2.46
C HIS A 493 -17.07 23.68 1.92
N ALA A 494 -17.00 23.42 0.60
CA ALA A 494 -17.74 22.35 -0.05
C ALA A 494 -17.33 20.96 0.44
N LYS A 495 -16.04 20.78 0.76
CA LYS A 495 -15.51 19.51 1.27
C LYS A 495 -14.36 19.77 2.25
N PRO A 496 -14.65 19.92 3.57
CA PRO A 496 -13.65 20.25 4.58
C PRO A 496 -12.55 19.19 4.79
N ASP A 497 -12.77 17.94 4.39
CA ASP A 497 -11.79 16.86 4.45
C ASP A 497 -10.99 16.70 3.14
N TYR A 498 -11.12 17.63 2.19
CA TYR A 498 -10.35 17.64 0.96
C TYR A 498 -9.04 18.43 1.16
N LEU A 499 -7.93 17.71 1.27
CA LEU A 499 -6.62 18.26 1.63
C LEU A 499 -6.06 19.26 0.61
N GLU A 500 -6.21 18.96 -0.69
CA GLU A 500 -5.48 19.65 -1.76
C GLU A 500 -5.73 21.16 -1.82
N PRO A 501 -6.96 21.69 -1.65
CA PRO A 501 -7.20 23.13 -1.61
C PRO A 501 -6.47 23.85 -0.49
N TYR A 502 -6.36 23.25 0.71
CA TYR A 502 -5.60 23.83 1.82
C TYR A 502 -4.12 23.97 1.46
N LEU A 503 -3.51 22.90 0.95
CA LEU A 503 -2.09 22.90 0.60
C LEU A 503 -1.79 23.89 -0.53
N LYS A 504 -2.65 23.95 -1.56
CA LYS A 504 -2.50 24.92 -2.66
C LYS A 504 -2.71 26.35 -2.24
N LYS A 505 -3.76 26.62 -1.43
CA LYS A 505 -4.01 27.96 -0.88
C LYS A 505 -2.83 28.42 -0.05
N ALA A 506 -2.37 27.60 0.90
CA ALA A 506 -1.24 27.97 1.78
C ALA A 506 0.05 28.18 0.98
N GLY A 507 0.37 27.29 0.04
CA GLY A 507 1.51 27.46 -0.87
C GLY A 507 1.42 28.76 -1.70
N TYR A 508 0.23 29.11 -2.17
CA TYR A 508 0.01 30.36 -2.90
C TYR A 508 0.15 31.60 -2.00
N LEU A 509 -0.33 31.54 -0.74
CA LEU A 509 -0.13 32.59 0.25
C LEU A 509 1.35 32.83 0.56
N VAL A 510 2.17 31.78 0.64
CA VAL A 510 3.62 31.93 0.77
C VAL A 510 4.22 32.67 -0.44
N LEU A 511 3.79 32.34 -1.67
CA LEU A 511 4.23 33.06 -2.87
C LEU A 511 3.81 34.54 -2.88
N LEU A 512 2.71 34.88 -2.23
CA LEU A 512 2.24 36.25 -2.06
C LEU A 512 2.92 37.00 -0.89
N ASN A 513 3.93 36.39 -0.27
CA ASN A 513 4.63 36.87 0.91
C ASN A 513 3.69 37.11 2.12
N LYS A 514 2.74 36.19 2.33
CA LYS A 514 1.75 36.17 3.40
C LYS A 514 1.91 34.91 4.26
N PRO A 515 3.05 34.70 4.89
CA PRO A 515 3.35 33.47 5.60
C PRO A 515 2.47 33.21 6.83
N GLU A 516 1.97 34.26 7.51
CA GLU A 516 1.07 34.14 8.66
C GLU A 516 -0.26 33.53 8.23
N GLU A 517 -0.87 34.02 7.14
CA GLU A 517 -2.10 33.45 6.58
C GLU A 517 -1.88 31.99 6.10
N ALA A 518 -0.68 31.67 5.61
CA ALA A 518 -0.32 30.29 5.23
C ALA A 518 -0.25 29.37 6.46
N VAL A 519 0.33 29.82 7.58
CA VAL A 519 0.33 29.09 8.86
C VAL A 519 -1.10 28.81 9.33
N GLU A 520 -1.99 29.81 9.30
CA GLU A 520 -3.40 29.61 9.63
C GLU A 520 -4.06 28.56 8.75
N CYS A 521 -3.78 28.58 7.46
CA CYS A 521 -4.33 27.63 6.49
C CYS A 521 -3.84 26.21 6.74
N TYR A 522 -2.54 25.97 6.98
CA TYR A 522 -2.02 24.66 7.32
C TYR A 522 -2.57 24.17 8.67
N THR A 523 -2.71 25.06 9.65
CA THR A 523 -3.30 24.73 10.95
C THR A 523 -4.77 24.32 10.81
N ALA A 524 -5.53 25.01 9.95
CA ALA A 524 -6.89 24.62 9.61
C ALA A 524 -6.96 23.24 8.96
N ALA A 525 -6.01 22.91 8.05
CA ALA A 525 -5.90 21.59 7.44
C ALA A 525 -5.61 20.48 8.47
N ILE A 526 -4.70 20.74 9.43
CA ILE A 526 -4.39 19.81 10.54
C ILE A 526 -5.66 19.52 11.36
N LYS A 527 -6.45 20.55 11.66
CA LYS A 527 -7.68 20.41 12.42
C LYS A 527 -8.77 19.65 11.66
N ALA A 528 -8.92 19.92 10.37
CA ALA A 528 -9.94 19.30 9.52
C ALA A 528 -9.59 17.84 9.16
N ILE A 529 -8.30 17.53 9.00
CA ILE A 529 -7.79 16.23 8.53
C ILE A 529 -6.70 15.69 9.47
N PRO A 530 -7.02 15.36 10.73
CA PRO A 530 -6.03 15.10 11.78
C PRO A 530 -5.19 13.84 11.58
N LYS A 531 -5.53 13.00 10.60
CA LYS A 531 -4.76 11.81 10.23
C LYS A 531 -3.71 12.05 9.14
N SER A 532 -3.72 13.23 8.49
CA SER A 532 -2.82 13.52 7.39
C SER A 532 -1.46 14.02 7.89
N ALA A 533 -0.37 13.45 7.40
CA ALA A 533 1.00 13.90 7.67
C ALA A 533 1.36 15.19 6.89
N ALA A 534 0.82 15.36 5.69
CA ALA A 534 1.24 16.40 4.76
C ALA A 534 1.09 17.85 5.31
N PRO A 535 -0.02 18.26 5.98
CA PRO A 535 -0.11 19.62 6.52
C PRO A 535 0.96 19.92 7.56
N HIS A 536 1.29 18.96 8.42
CA HIS A 536 2.38 19.08 9.40
C HIS A 536 3.73 19.27 8.70
N PHE A 537 4.02 18.46 7.67
CA PHE A 537 5.23 18.59 6.87
C PHE A 537 5.39 19.97 6.22
N TYR A 538 4.33 20.48 5.57
CA TYR A 538 4.40 21.79 4.91
C TYR A 538 4.48 22.94 5.92
N LEU A 539 3.82 22.83 7.08
CA LEU A 539 3.94 23.80 8.16
C LEU A 539 5.35 23.80 8.75
N GLY A 540 5.92 22.61 9.00
CA GLY A 540 7.30 22.47 9.44
C GLY A 540 8.29 23.08 8.44
N SER A 541 8.07 22.82 7.13
CA SER A 541 8.89 23.38 6.06
C SER A 541 8.81 24.92 6.02
N LEU A 542 7.62 25.48 6.22
CA LEU A 542 7.44 26.93 6.31
C LEU A 542 8.20 27.54 7.50
N TYR A 543 8.11 26.92 8.67
CA TYR A 543 8.86 27.35 9.85
C TYR A 543 10.38 27.23 9.65
N ALA A 544 10.84 26.15 9.03
CA ALA A 544 12.27 25.95 8.73
C ALA A 544 12.83 27.05 7.80
N VAL A 545 12.07 27.40 6.75
CA VAL A 545 12.45 28.51 5.84
C VAL A 545 12.48 29.87 6.56
N GLN A 546 11.62 30.05 7.56
CA GLN A 546 11.62 31.27 8.42
C GLN A 546 12.72 31.27 9.49
N GLY A 547 13.55 30.24 9.56
CA GLY A 547 14.56 30.08 10.62
C GLY A 547 13.96 29.75 12.01
N LYS A 548 12.68 29.42 12.09
CA LYS A 548 11.98 29.06 13.32
C LYS A 548 12.13 27.56 13.62
N GLU A 549 13.36 27.10 13.81
CA GLU A 549 13.68 25.66 13.94
C GLU A 549 12.94 25.00 15.11
N LYS A 550 12.80 25.70 16.25
CA LYS A 550 12.07 25.22 17.43
C LYS A 550 10.59 24.92 17.16
N LEU A 551 10.01 25.53 16.12
CA LEU A 551 8.63 25.25 15.68
C LEU A 551 8.60 24.23 14.55
N ALA A 552 9.65 24.17 13.72
CA ALA A 552 9.71 23.27 12.58
C ALA A 552 9.87 21.80 13.01
N ILE A 553 10.72 21.53 14.00
CA ILE A 553 11.01 20.17 14.48
C ILE A 553 9.75 19.44 14.95
N PRO A 554 8.93 19.98 15.89
CA PRO A 554 7.71 19.32 16.33
C PRO A 554 6.73 19.04 15.19
N GLU A 555 6.68 19.90 14.19
CA GLU A 555 5.79 19.70 13.05
C GLU A 555 6.26 18.54 12.14
N TYR A 556 7.56 18.40 11.88
CA TYR A 556 8.08 17.24 11.18
C TYR A 556 7.94 15.95 11.98
N GLU A 557 8.13 15.99 13.30
CA GLU A 557 7.89 14.85 14.19
C GLU A 557 6.41 14.42 14.16
N ASN A 558 5.49 15.38 14.18
CA ASN A 558 4.05 15.14 14.07
C ASN A 558 3.69 14.52 12.70
N ALA A 559 4.33 14.96 11.61
CA ALA A 559 4.13 14.34 10.30
C ALA A 559 4.49 12.86 10.34
N LEU A 560 5.64 12.50 10.92
CA LEU A 560 6.09 11.11 11.07
C LEU A 560 5.26 10.31 12.09
N LEU A 561 4.69 10.96 13.10
CA LEU A 561 3.75 10.31 14.02
C LEU A 561 2.43 9.95 13.33
N LYS A 562 1.96 10.77 12.37
CA LYS A 562 0.75 10.48 11.59
C LYS A 562 0.99 9.43 10.52
N ASP A 563 2.13 9.46 9.88
CA ASP A 563 2.56 8.49 8.87
C ASP A 563 4.06 8.20 9.03
N PRO A 564 4.44 7.10 9.68
CA PRO A 564 5.84 6.71 9.84
C PRO A 564 6.58 6.50 8.52
N GLY A 565 5.84 6.23 7.44
CA GLY A 565 6.36 6.08 6.07
C GLY A 565 6.50 7.40 5.30
N PHE A 566 6.24 8.56 5.93
CA PHE A 566 6.30 9.86 5.27
C PHE A 566 7.76 10.33 5.12
N GLU A 567 8.50 9.68 4.24
CA GLU A 567 9.95 9.88 4.04
C GLU A 567 10.35 11.34 3.75
N GLN A 568 9.45 12.14 3.20
CA GLN A 568 9.70 13.55 2.87
C GLN A 568 10.05 14.40 4.11
N ALA A 569 9.56 14.04 5.29
CA ALA A 569 9.85 14.75 6.53
C ALA A 569 11.18 14.33 7.17
N ILE A 570 11.70 13.15 6.84
CA ILE A 570 12.86 12.55 7.54
C ILE A 570 14.14 13.36 7.30
N LEU A 571 14.48 13.65 6.06
CA LEU A 571 15.72 14.34 5.74
C LEU A 571 15.74 15.80 6.24
N PRO A 572 14.67 16.61 6.06
CA PRO A 572 14.60 17.94 6.66
C PRO A 572 14.69 17.93 8.19
N LEU A 573 14.01 16.99 8.86
CA LEU A 573 14.10 16.82 10.31
C LEU A 573 15.54 16.46 10.74
N SER A 574 16.18 15.53 10.03
CA SER A 574 17.56 15.13 10.31
C SER A 574 18.55 16.28 10.15
N GLU A 575 18.37 17.14 9.16
CA GLU A 575 19.17 18.36 8.97
C GLU A 575 19.02 19.32 10.17
N LEU A 576 17.78 19.49 10.69
CA LEU A 576 17.52 20.34 11.85
C LEU A 576 18.15 19.75 13.13
N TYR A 577 18.01 18.44 13.36
CA TYR A 577 18.69 17.78 14.47
C TYR A 577 20.23 17.93 14.39
N LEU A 578 20.78 17.80 13.18
CA LEU A 578 22.22 17.97 12.98
C LEU A 578 22.68 19.40 13.30
N ARG A 579 21.87 20.42 12.94
CA ARG A 579 22.15 21.84 13.29
C ARG A 579 22.07 22.10 14.79
N GLN A 580 21.18 21.38 15.50
CA GLN A 580 21.07 21.49 16.96
C GLN A 580 22.11 20.65 17.72
N GLY A 581 22.99 19.91 17.01
CA GLY A 581 23.96 19.02 17.63
C GLY A 581 23.40 17.67 18.04
N GLU A 582 22.11 17.40 17.81
CA GLU A 582 21.45 16.12 18.12
C GLU A 582 21.80 15.03 17.07
N VAL A 583 23.09 14.72 16.97
CA VAL A 583 23.68 13.91 15.88
C VAL A 583 23.10 12.49 15.86
N ASP A 584 22.89 11.89 17.02
CA ASP A 584 22.37 10.51 17.13
C ASP A 584 20.89 10.40 16.68
N ARG A 585 20.07 11.42 16.98
CA ARG A 585 18.69 11.49 16.48
C ARG A 585 18.65 11.65 14.97
N ALA A 586 19.54 12.48 14.42
CA ALA A 586 19.67 12.63 12.97
C ALA A 586 20.04 11.29 12.31
N GLU A 587 21.01 10.55 12.89
CA GLU A 587 21.44 9.26 12.36
C GLU A 587 20.33 8.21 12.40
N GLU A 588 19.61 8.08 13.52
CA GLU A 588 18.48 7.16 13.66
C GLU A 588 17.46 7.34 12.52
N LYS A 589 17.09 8.59 12.24
CA LYS A 589 16.11 8.88 11.18
C LYS A 589 16.64 8.57 9.78
N VAL A 590 17.87 8.98 9.50
CA VAL A 590 18.48 8.72 8.17
C VAL A 590 18.70 7.23 7.93
N GLN A 591 19.10 6.48 8.97
CA GLN A 591 19.32 5.05 8.84
C GLN A 591 18.04 4.30 8.46
N ALA A 592 16.88 4.71 8.96
CA ALA A 592 15.60 4.14 8.55
C ALA A 592 15.33 4.28 7.04
N VAL A 593 15.72 5.42 6.45
CA VAL A 593 15.61 5.62 5.00
C VAL A 593 16.62 4.76 4.22
N ILE A 594 17.86 4.67 4.71
CA ILE A 594 18.93 3.91 4.04
C ILE A 594 18.62 2.40 4.03
N VAL A 595 17.98 1.86 5.06
CA VAL A 595 17.56 0.45 5.10
C VAL A 595 16.58 0.14 3.97
N ASN A 596 15.62 1.03 3.72
CA ASN A 596 14.63 0.87 2.66
C ASN A 596 15.17 1.22 1.27
N HIS A 597 16.05 2.23 1.20
CA HIS A 597 16.60 2.79 -0.04
C HIS A 597 18.12 2.94 0.07
N PRO A 598 18.92 1.84 -0.01
CA PRO A 598 20.36 1.85 0.26
C PRO A 598 21.19 2.77 -0.67
N ASP A 599 20.66 3.06 -1.84
CA ASP A 599 21.34 3.85 -2.88
C ASP A 599 20.67 5.23 -3.10
N LEU A 600 19.80 5.68 -2.17
CA LEU A 600 19.17 7.00 -2.27
C LEU A 600 20.22 8.10 -2.02
N PRO A 601 20.62 8.89 -3.05
CA PRO A 601 21.74 9.82 -2.92
C PRO A 601 21.53 10.89 -1.85
N GLN A 602 20.30 11.35 -1.65
CA GLN A 602 19.97 12.37 -0.65
C GLN A 602 20.16 11.85 0.79
N ALA A 603 19.78 10.58 1.04
CA ALA A 603 19.99 9.94 2.34
C ALA A 603 21.50 9.69 2.59
N LEU A 604 22.23 9.22 1.57
CA LEU A 604 23.68 9.06 1.65
C LEU A 604 24.41 10.40 1.86
N LEU A 605 23.94 11.48 1.23
CA LEU A 605 24.48 12.83 1.46
C LEU A 605 24.32 13.24 2.93
N MET A 606 23.14 13.02 3.49
CA MET A 606 22.86 13.31 4.91
C MET A 606 23.71 12.43 5.83
N GLN A 607 23.84 11.14 5.54
CA GLN A 607 24.72 10.22 6.28
C GLN A 607 26.19 10.69 6.26
N GLY A 608 26.66 11.19 5.12
CA GLY A 608 28.01 11.79 5.02
C GLY A 608 28.18 13.01 5.95
N LYS A 609 27.17 13.89 6.04
CA LYS A 609 27.18 15.02 6.97
C LYS A 609 27.19 14.56 8.43
N ILE A 610 26.39 13.56 8.77
CA ILE A 610 26.29 12.95 10.12
C ILE A 610 27.64 12.32 10.52
N LEU A 611 28.23 11.50 9.66
CA LEU A 611 29.52 10.88 9.93
C LEU A 611 30.63 11.91 10.13
N ARG A 612 30.59 13.03 9.39
CA ARG A 612 31.53 14.14 9.61
C ARG A 612 31.29 14.81 10.97
N ALA A 613 30.05 15.04 11.39
CA ALA A 613 29.73 15.56 12.71
C ALA A 613 30.20 14.63 13.83
N LYS A 614 30.15 13.32 13.63
CA LYS A 614 30.73 12.31 14.53
C LYS A 614 32.26 12.21 14.45
N ARG A 615 32.91 13.09 13.70
CA ARG A 615 34.38 13.10 13.46
C ARG A 615 34.88 11.84 12.72
N ASN A 616 34.00 11.02 12.17
CA ASN A 616 34.35 9.88 11.31
C ASN A 616 34.51 10.35 9.86
N TYR A 617 35.62 11.05 9.63
CA TYR A 617 35.91 11.66 8.32
C TYR A 617 36.11 10.62 7.21
N ALA A 618 36.78 9.51 7.51
CA ALA A 618 37.00 8.42 6.55
C ALA A 618 35.68 7.79 6.09
N GLY A 619 34.78 7.46 7.02
CA GLY A 619 33.45 6.94 6.70
C GLY A 619 32.60 7.94 5.92
N SER A 620 32.70 9.25 6.28
CA SER A 620 32.04 10.32 5.54
C SER A 620 32.52 10.39 4.08
N ILE A 621 33.83 10.36 3.84
CA ILE A 621 34.41 10.36 2.50
C ILE A 621 33.93 9.17 1.69
N GLN A 622 33.99 7.95 2.24
CA GLN A 622 33.54 6.74 1.57
C GLN A 622 32.03 6.79 1.19
N THR A 623 31.19 7.31 2.07
CA THR A 623 29.76 7.47 1.78
C THR A 623 29.53 8.51 0.68
N LEU A 624 30.25 9.63 0.73
CA LEU A 624 30.13 10.71 -0.24
C LEU A 624 30.76 10.37 -1.61
N ASP A 625 31.70 9.43 -1.66
CA ASP A 625 32.21 8.85 -2.93
C ASP A 625 31.08 8.18 -3.71
N ARG A 626 30.20 7.45 -3.01
CA ARG A 626 29.00 6.85 -3.64
C ARG A 626 28.05 7.94 -4.17
N VAL A 627 27.84 9.01 -3.39
CA VAL A 627 26.97 10.13 -3.82
C VAL A 627 27.52 10.79 -5.09
N VAL A 628 28.84 11.07 -5.14
CA VAL A 628 29.49 11.64 -6.32
C VAL A 628 29.39 10.71 -7.54
N ALA A 629 29.48 9.38 -7.33
CA ALA A 629 29.33 8.41 -8.41
C ALA A 629 27.90 8.39 -8.97
N PHE A 630 26.87 8.48 -8.11
CA PHE A 630 25.48 8.54 -8.54
C PHE A 630 25.07 9.89 -9.14
N MET A 631 25.62 10.98 -8.61
CA MET A 631 25.27 12.35 -9.00
C MET A 631 26.49 13.19 -9.36
N PRO A 632 27.21 12.90 -10.45
CA PRO A 632 28.50 13.56 -10.78
C PRO A 632 28.35 15.03 -11.22
N LYS A 633 27.14 15.54 -11.34
CA LYS A 633 26.86 16.94 -11.69
C LYS A 633 26.30 17.76 -10.52
N THR A 634 26.38 17.25 -9.29
CA THR A 634 25.85 17.90 -8.09
C THR A 634 26.97 18.54 -7.29
N ASP A 635 26.98 19.86 -7.25
CA ASP A 635 27.98 20.68 -6.51
C ASP A 635 27.99 20.32 -5.03
N GLU A 636 26.84 20.09 -4.41
CA GLU A 636 26.73 19.78 -2.97
C GLU A 636 27.48 18.50 -2.61
N ALA A 637 27.46 17.46 -3.46
CA ALA A 637 28.16 16.21 -3.20
C ALA A 637 29.69 16.42 -3.10
N TYR A 638 30.25 17.15 -4.06
CA TYR A 638 31.68 17.51 -4.04
C TYR A 638 32.01 18.45 -2.87
N TYR A 639 31.16 19.44 -2.62
CA TYR A 639 31.39 20.36 -1.51
C TYR A 639 31.43 19.64 -0.16
N GLN A 640 30.47 18.78 0.12
CA GLN A 640 30.41 18.04 1.37
C GLN A 640 31.59 17.04 1.51
N ARG A 641 31.98 16.39 0.41
CA ARG A 641 33.16 15.50 0.42
C ARG A 641 34.45 16.31 0.59
N GLY A 642 34.56 17.46 -0.04
CA GLY A 642 35.65 18.42 0.15
C GLY A 642 35.82 18.87 1.60
N LEU A 643 34.69 19.17 2.30
CA LEU A 643 34.70 19.47 3.73
C LEU A 643 35.23 18.31 4.56
N SER A 644 34.85 17.07 4.20
CA SER A 644 35.34 15.88 4.91
C SER A 644 36.81 15.61 4.65
N PHE A 645 37.33 15.81 3.43
CA PHE A 645 38.74 15.77 3.14
C PHE A 645 39.54 16.86 3.89
N PHE A 646 38.99 18.08 3.95
CA PHE A 646 39.65 19.19 4.68
C PHE A 646 39.82 18.84 6.16
N LEU A 647 38.80 18.35 6.81
CA LEU A 647 38.83 17.97 8.22
C LEU A 647 39.67 16.71 8.48
N ASN A 648 39.75 15.81 7.48
CA ASN A 648 40.69 14.65 7.53
C ASN A 648 42.17 15.04 7.33
N GLY A 649 42.45 16.29 6.96
CA GLY A 649 43.82 16.76 6.67
C GLY A 649 44.26 16.62 5.21
N ASP A 650 43.45 16.06 4.35
CA ASP A 650 43.71 15.85 2.91
C ASP A 650 43.44 17.14 2.10
N ILE A 651 44.12 18.23 2.43
CA ILE A 651 43.83 19.57 1.92
C ILE A 651 43.83 19.63 0.38
N GLN A 652 44.74 18.88 -0.30
CA GLN A 652 44.79 18.92 -1.75
C GLN A 652 43.55 18.27 -2.39
N LYS A 653 43.02 17.16 -1.81
CA LYS A 653 41.82 16.52 -2.31
C LYS A 653 40.59 17.42 -2.05
N ALA A 654 40.54 18.08 -0.88
CA ALA A 654 39.52 19.07 -0.57
C ALA A 654 39.46 20.19 -1.61
N LEU A 655 40.64 20.77 -1.97
CA LEU A 655 40.74 21.81 -3.00
C LEU A 655 40.22 21.34 -4.36
N ASN A 656 40.58 20.13 -4.80
CA ASN A 656 40.08 19.56 -6.05
C ASN A 656 38.55 19.43 -6.08
N ASP A 657 37.99 18.97 -4.97
CA ASP A 657 36.53 18.85 -4.84
C ASP A 657 35.84 20.23 -4.80
N TYR A 658 36.35 21.18 -4.05
CA TYR A 658 35.84 22.55 -4.04
C TYR A 658 35.93 23.23 -5.41
N GLU A 659 37.05 23.07 -6.16
CA GLU A 659 37.15 23.57 -7.53
C GLU A 659 36.08 22.96 -8.45
N THR A 660 35.78 21.66 -8.29
CA THR A 660 34.75 20.98 -9.08
C THR A 660 33.36 21.50 -8.70
N ALA A 661 33.09 21.62 -7.41
CA ALA A 661 31.85 22.17 -6.90
C ALA A 661 31.60 23.60 -7.37
N TRP A 662 32.66 24.45 -7.32
CA TRP A 662 32.58 25.85 -7.77
C TRP A 662 32.33 25.97 -9.27
N LYS A 663 32.90 25.11 -10.08
CA LYS A 663 32.62 25.06 -11.53
C LYS A 663 31.18 24.70 -11.82
N LEU A 664 30.57 23.83 -11.00
CA LEU A 664 29.16 23.41 -11.15
C LEU A 664 28.18 24.51 -10.68
N SER A 665 28.53 25.23 -9.62
CA SER A 665 27.72 26.29 -9.04
C SER A 665 28.52 27.54 -8.72
N PRO A 666 28.84 28.35 -9.76
CA PRO A 666 29.74 29.52 -9.60
C PRO A 666 29.18 30.63 -8.69
N ASP A 667 27.85 30.66 -8.51
CA ASP A 667 27.15 31.70 -7.74
C ASP A 667 27.02 31.39 -6.24
N ARG A 668 27.53 30.24 -5.81
CA ARG A 668 27.62 29.90 -4.37
C ARG A 668 28.81 30.61 -3.75
N PHE A 669 28.59 31.27 -2.62
CA PHE A 669 29.61 31.99 -1.85
C PHE A 669 30.47 31.05 -0.99
N ASP A 670 29.85 30.05 -0.38
CA ASP A 670 30.45 29.15 0.63
C ASP A 670 31.59 28.26 0.06
N ILE A 671 31.47 27.86 -1.20
CA ILE A 671 32.47 27.00 -1.85
C ILE A 671 33.83 27.71 -2.01
N PRO A 672 33.92 28.87 -2.69
CA PRO A 672 35.19 29.57 -2.81
C PRO A 672 35.70 30.14 -1.47
N ALA A 673 34.80 30.38 -0.51
CA ALA A 673 35.21 30.73 0.86
C ALA A 673 35.97 29.58 1.53
N SER A 674 35.44 28.35 1.43
CA SER A 674 36.12 27.14 1.90
C SER A 674 37.43 26.88 1.18
N MET A 675 37.51 27.17 -0.14
CA MET A 675 38.76 27.11 -0.91
C MET A 675 39.82 28.09 -0.37
N ALA A 676 39.46 29.32 -0.12
CA ALA A 676 40.38 30.31 0.42
C ALA A 676 40.98 29.90 1.77
N ILE A 677 40.11 29.37 2.66
CA ILE A 677 40.54 28.80 3.95
C ILE A 677 41.44 27.58 3.74
N ALA A 678 41.14 26.70 2.81
CA ALA A 678 41.97 25.52 2.52
C ALA A 678 43.33 25.91 1.95
N TYR A 679 43.43 26.91 1.06
CA TYR A 679 44.70 27.46 0.60
C TYR A 679 45.53 28.07 1.76
N ALA A 680 44.89 28.84 2.63
CA ALA A 680 45.55 29.40 3.82
C ALA A 680 46.08 28.30 4.74
N LYS A 681 45.30 27.24 5.00
CA LYS A 681 45.70 26.09 5.80
C LYS A 681 46.88 25.33 5.18
N LYS A 682 46.98 25.31 3.84
CA LYS A 682 48.08 24.73 3.07
C LYS A 682 49.32 25.60 3.11
N GLY A 683 49.23 26.84 3.57
CA GLY A 683 50.30 27.84 3.53
C GLY A 683 50.40 28.60 2.20
N ASP A 684 49.44 28.42 1.32
CA ASP A 684 49.38 29.09 0.00
C ASP A 684 48.57 30.38 0.10
N TYR A 685 49.10 31.33 0.78
CA TYR A 685 48.44 32.60 1.10
C TYR A 685 48.12 33.43 -0.15
N ASP A 686 48.98 33.37 -1.20
CA ASP A 686 48.71 34.09 -2.43
C ASP A 686 47.44 33.67 -3.11
N ARG A 687 47.20 32.35 -3.21
CA ARG A 687 45.95 31.84 -3.74
C ARG A 687 44.75 32.08 -2.79
N ALA A 688 44.97 32.00 -1.48
CA ALA A 688 43.93 32.30 -0.50
C ALA A 688 43.39 33.74 -0.66
N PHE A 689 44.32 34.75 -0.68
CA PHE A 689 43.96 36.15 -0.86
C PHE A 689 43.39 36.43 -2.25
N LYS A 690 43.94 35.81 -3.31
CA LYS A 690 43.40 35.94 -4.66
C LYS A 690 41.94 35.43 -4.72
N THR A 691 41.66 34.25 -4.18
CA THR A 691 40.31 33.67 -4.14
C THR A 691 39.36 34.55 -3.35
N ALA A 692 39.77 35.02 -2.16
CA ALA A 692 38.95 35.93 -1.36
C ALA A 692 38.69 37.28 -2.06
N GLY A 693 39.68 37.80 -2.80
CA GLY A 693 39.50 39.01 -3.61
C GLY A 693 38.54 38.84 -4.78
N GLU A 694 38.54 37.66 -5.43
CA GLU A 694 37.55 37.30 -6.45
C GLU A 694 36.15 37.25 -5.87
N ILE A 695 35.99 36.72 -4.64
CA ILE A 695 34.70 36.69 -3.92
C ILE A 695 34.21 38.12 -3.64
N GLN A 696 35.10 39.01 -3.10
CA GLN A 696 34.72 40.40 -2.85
C GLN A 696 34.28 41.16 -4.11
N LYS A 697 34.95 40.89 -5.24
CA LYS A 697 34.55 41.48 -6.54
C LYS A 697 33.20 40.97 -7.04
N LYS A 698 32.93 39.68 -6.88
CA LYS A 698 31.70 39.05 -7.32
C LYS A 698 30.53 39.41 -6.40
N PHE A 699 30.76 39.54 -5.11
CA PHE A 699 29.77 39.79 -4.09
C PHE A 699 30.09 41.01 -3.24
N PRO A 700 30.13 42.22 -3.83
CA PRO A 700 30.64 43.45 -3.16
C PRO A 700 29.80 43.90 -1.98
N ASP A 701 28.59 43.45 -1.87
CA ASP A 701 27.70 43.78 -0.74
C ASP A 701 27.58 42.66 0.29
N ALA A 702 28.24 41.52 0.04
CA ALA A 702 28.22 40.38 0.97
C ALA A 702 29.18 40.64 2.13
N PHE A 703 28.71 40.97 3.31
CA PHE A 703 29.52 41.18 4.51
C PHE A 703 30.43 39.96 4.82
N GLY A 704 30.01 38.77 4.50
CA GLY A 704 30.79 37.53 4.66
C GLY A 704 32.12 37.54 3.88
N ALA A 705 32.17 38.25 2.75
CA ALA A 705 33.41 38.37 1.96
C ALA A 705 34.47 39.22 2.70
N PHE A 706 34.02 40.21 3.44
CA PHE A 706 34.88 41.03 4.27
C PHE A 706 35.29 40.30 5.56
N ILE A 707 34.41 39.49 6.14
CA ILE A 707 34.76 38.61 7.27
C ILE A 707 35.84 37.63 6.85
N LEU A 708 35.68 36.94 5.72
CA LEU A 708 36.66 35.99 5.17
C LEU A 708 38.02 36.66 4.99
N MET A 709 38.06 37.85 4.39
CA MET A 709 39.30 38.59 4.18
C MET A 709 39.92 38.99 5.51
N GLY A 710 39.13 39.43 6.48
CA GLY A 710 39.59 39.75 7.83
C GLY A 710 40.17 38.54 8.57
N ASP A 711 39.52 37.38 8.43
CA ASP A 711 40.00 36.12 9.00
C ASP A 711 41.34 35.70 8.37
N LEU A 712 41.53 35.83 7.03
CA LEU A 712 42.79 35.56 6.35
C LEU A 712 43.89 36.48 6.84
N TYR A 713 43.63 37.79 6.93
CA TYR A 713 44.60 38.74 7.49
C TYR A 713 44.92 38.44 8.95
N SER A 714 43.96 37.97 9.73
CA SER A 714 44.20 37.55 11.12
C SER A 714 45.09 36.34 11.21
N MET A 715 44.87 35.31 10.36
CA MET A 715 45.76 34.13 10.24
C MET A 715 47.18 34.52 9.84
N PHE A 716 47.32 35.54 9.01
CA PHE A 716 48.63 36.08 8.56
C PHE A 716 49.20 37.10 9.55
N LYS A 717 48.53 37.36 10.69
CA LYS A 717 48.94 38.33 11.71
C LYS A 717 49.01 39.78 11.21
N ASN A 718 48.33 40.09 10.09
CA ASN A 718 48.20 41.49 9.63
C ASN A 718 46.97 42.14 10.29
N TRP A 719 47.15 42.49 11.53
CA TRP A 719 46.06 42.98 12.40
C TRP A 719 45.40 44.27 11.89
N PRO A 720 46.12 45.27 11.30
CA PRO A 720 45.46 46.47 10.77
C PRO A 720 44.49 46.17 9.61
N GLU A 721 44.89 45.35 8.65
CA GLU A 721 44.00 45.00 7.54
C GLU A 721 42.86 44.07 7.97
N ALA A 722 43.08 43.20 8.98
CA ALA A 722 42.01 42.40 9.58
C ALA A 722 40.95 43.32 10.22
N GLU A 723 41.38 44.27 11.05
CA GLU A 723 40.48 45.23 11.70
C GLU A 723 39.68 46.03 10.67
N LYS A 724 40.31 46.54 9.62
CA LYS A 724 39.65 47.29 8.55
C LYS A 724 38.55 46.45 7.88
N ASN A 725 38.87 45.19 7.51
CA ASN A 725 37.92 44.34 6.85
C ASN A 725 36.72 43.98 7.75
N PHE A 726 36.96 43.71 9.03
CA PHE A 726 35.85 43.47 9.95
C PHE A 726 34.97 44.73 10.17
N GLN A 727 35.57 45.91 10.16
CA GLN A 727 34.82 47.18 10.21
C GLN A 727 33.99 47.41 8.94
N GLU A 728 34.51 47.07 7.76
CA GLU A 728 33.77 47.13 6.51
C GLU A 728 32.61 46.10 6.51
N ALA A 729 32.83 44.92 7.06
CA ALA A 729 31.76 43.93 7.25
C ALA A 729 30.61 44.51 8.13
N LEU A 730 30.93 45.22 9.22
CA LEU A 730 29.96 45.88 10.08
C LEU A 730 29.20 47.01 9.36
N GLN A 731 29.86 47.73 8.42
CA GLN A 731 29.14 48.73 7.61
C GLN A 731 28.16 48.09 6.65
N LYS A 732 28.48 46.91 6.07
CA LYS A 732 27.61 46.17 5.15
C LYS A 732 26.42 45.50 5.87
N SER A 733 26.66 44.97 7.06
CA SER A 733 25.60 44.35 7.89
C SER A 733 25.73 44.76 9.35
N PRO A 734 25.20 45.94 9.72
CA PRO A 734 25.31 46.43 11.08
C PRO A 734 24.57 45.60 12.14
N SER A 735 23.66 44.73 11.73
CA SER A 735 22.88 43.90 12.65
C SER A 735 23.41 42.46 12.80
N ASP A 736 24.36 42.07 11.96
CA ASP A 736 24.89 40.69 11.99
C ASP A 736 25.94 40.56 13.12
N PRO A 737 25.80 39.55 14.01
CA PRO A 737 26.72 39.41 15.15
C PRO A 737 28.10 38.90 14.75
N ALA A 738 28.27 38.20 13.62
CA ALA A 738 29.54 37.57 13.26
C ALA A 738 30.69 38.54 13.14
N ALA A 739 30.46 39.72 12.54
CA ALA A 739 31.50 40.72 12.38
C ALA A 739 31.90 41.35 13.74
N TYR A 740 30.94 41.55 14.67
CA TYR A 740 31.25 42.04 16.03
C TYR A 740 32.09 41.01 16.79
N ILE A 741 31.69 39.71 16.74
CA ILE A 741 32.40 38.64 17.42
C ILE A 741 33.87 38.56 16.90
N ARG A 742 34.06 38.58 15.56
CA ARG A 742 35.40 38.56 14.95
C ARG A 742 36.26 39.76 15.34
N LEU A 743 35.69 40.95 15.32
CA LEU A 743 36.37 42.16 15.68
C LEU A 743 36.74 42.20 17.18
N ALA A 744 35.83 41.81 18.04
CA ALA A 744 36.10 41.69 19.48
C ALA A 744 37.19 40.63 19.76
N SER A 745 37.15 39.47 19.08
CA SER A 745 38.15 38.42 19.17
C SER A 745 39.54 38.90 18.67
N LEU A 746 39.58 39.74 17.62
CA LEU A 746 40.82 40.38 17.14
C LEU A 746 41.34 41.31 18.22
N TYR A 747 40.52 42.14 18.87
CA TYR A 747 40.92 43.03 19.97
C TYR A 747 41.39 42.23 21.19
N MET A 748 40.74 41.13 21.51
CA MET A 748 41.22 40.19 22.54
C MET A 748 42.65 39.70 22.20
N THR A 749 42.88 39.19 20.96
CA THR A 749 44.13 38.63 20.50
C THR A 749 45.27 39.67 20.54
N THR A 750 44.95 40.93 20.25
CA THR A 750 45.91 42.06 20.20
C THR A 750 46.00 42.81 21.51
N ASP A 751 45.45 42.27 22.59
CA ASP A 751 45.47 42.84 23.97
C ASP A 751 44.84 44.23 24.10
N ARG A 752 43.93 44.58 23.19
CA ARG A 752 43.14 45.84 23.24
C ARG A 752 41.78 45.56 23.93
N LEU A 753 41.86 45.13 25.17
CA LEU A 753 40.75 44.61 25.96
C LEU A 753 39.55 45.55 26.14
N ASP A 754 39.82 46.89 26.26
CA ASP A 754 38.71 47.85 26.36
C ASP A 754 37.94 47.99 25.07
N LYS A 755 38.58 47.93 23.88
CA LYS A 755 37.89 47.90 22.60
C LYS A 755 37.13 46.60 22.40
N ALA A 756 37.64 45.47 22.88
CA ALA A 756 36.94 44.21 22.86
C ALA A 756 35.63 44.28 23.66
N ARG A 757 35.71 44.87 24.89
CA ARG A 757 34.54 45.08 25.73
C ARG A 757 33.48 45.95 25.05
N GLU A 758 33.89 47.11 24.55
CA GLU A 758 32.98 48.03 23.84
C GLU A 758 32.28 47.31 22.66
N THR A 759 33.02 46.50 21.92
CA THR A 759 32.47 45.75 20.77
C THR A 759 31.46 44.67 21.19
N TYR A 760 31.74 43.92 22.27
CA TYR A 760 30.76 42.99 22.83
C TYR A 760 29.50 43.70 23.37
N ASP A 761 29.70 44.82 24.09
CA ASP A 761 28.61 45.65 24.60
C ASP A 761 27.72 46.24 23.49
N MET A 762 28.31 46.59 22.34
CA MET A 762 27.57 47.06 21.17
C MET A 762 26.63 46.01 20.61
N ILE A 763 27.07 44.80 20.49
CA ILE A 763 26.21 43.72 19.94
C ILE A 763 25.18 43.28 20.99
N LEU A 764 25.53 43.21 22.27
CA LEU A 764 24.62 42.85 23.35
C LEU A 764 23.53 43.88 23.60
N LYS A 765 23.72 45.13 23.17
CA LYS A 765 22.63 46.13 23.12
C LYS A 765 21.57 45.78 22.07
N LYS A 766 21.91 45.04 21.06
CA LYS A 766 20.99 44.58 19.99
C LYS A 766 20.35 43.25 20.33
N ASP A 767 21.15 42.32 20.83
CA ASP A 767 20.71 41.02 21.33
C ASP A 767 21.37 40.75 22.70
N ALA A 768 20.62 41.00 23.75
CA ALA A 768 21.09 40.89 25.14
C ALA A 768 21.39 39.47 25.59
N ASN A 769 20.96 38.50 24.78
CA ASN A 769 21.08 37.07 25.09
C ASN A 769 22.05 36.36 24.12
N LEU A 770 22.77 37.03 23.27
CA LEU A 770 23.70 36.41 22.32
C LEU A 770 24.80 35.65 23.06
N GLU A 771 24.77 34.31 22.94
CA GLU A 771 25.63 33.38 23.69
C GLU A 771 27.13 33.67 23.48
N ASP A 772 27.59 33.76 22.22
CA ASP A 772 28.97 34.02 21.87
C ASP A 772 29.51 35.34 22.46
N ALA A 773 28.67 36.35 22.48
CA ALA A 773 29.07 37.66 23.05
C ALA A 773 29.12 37.63 24.58
N LEU A 774 28.21 36.92 25.21
CA LEU A 774 28.21 36.74 26.66
C LEU A 774 29.42 35.91 27.10
N MET A 775 29.75 34.84 26.38
CA MET A 775 30.93 34.02 26.59
C MET A 775 32.22 34.83 26.36
N GLY A 776 32.26 35.61 25.28
CA GLY A 776 33.38 36.47 24.96
C GLY A 776 33.67 37.52 26.06
N LEU A 777 32.60 38.10 26.65
CA LEU A 777 32.75 38.99 27.80
C LEU A 777 33.24 38.28 29.07
N ALA A 778 32.79 37.06 29.33
CA ALA A 778 33.24 36.27 30.46
C ALA A 778 34.75 35.99 30.35
N LEU A 779 35.24 35.55 29.17
CA LEU A 779 36.66 35.35 28.88
C LEU A 779 37.46 36.63 28.95
N LEU A 780 36.89 37.77 28.54
CA LEU A 780 37.54 39.07 28.66
C LEU A 780 37.76 39.46 30.12
N TYR A 781 36.74 39.27 30.98
CA TYR A 781 36.89 39.54 32.41
C TYR A 781 37.91 38.63 33.09
N GLU A 782 38.00 37.35 32.70
CA GLU A 782 39.07 36.48 33.16
C GLU A 782 40.46 37.01 32.77
N ARG A 783 40.64 37.42 31.49
CA ARG A 783 41.92 37.94 30.99
C ARG A 783 42.35 39.26 31.67
N LYS A 784 41.35 40.05 32.15
CA LYS A 784 41.58 41.25 32.93
C LYS A 784 41.82 40.98 34.43
N ASP A 785 41.78 39.69 34.84
CA ASP A 785 41.80 39.22 36.24
C ASP A 785 40.60 39.77 37.11
N GLU A 786 39.50 40.12 36.40
CA GLU A 786 38.25 40.63 37.03
C GLU A 786 37.31 39.41 37.36
N LYS A 787 37.85 38.49 38.22
CA LYS A 787 37.22 37.18 38.49
C LYS A 787 35.77 37.20 38.90
N ASP A 788 35.38 38.18 39.77
CA ASP A 788 33.97 38.30 40.22
C ASP A 788 33.03 38.72 39.09
N LEU A 789 33.50 39.46 38.09
CA LEU A 789 32.74 39.80 36.90
C LEU A 789 32.65 38.61 35.94
N ALA A 790 33.71 37.87 35.79
CA ALA A 790 33.74 36.65 35.00
C ALA A 790 32.75 35.62 35.56
N VAL A 791 32.79 35.37 36.87
CA VAL A 791 31.83 34.49 37.56
C VAL A 791 30.38 34.88 37.27
N ARG A 792 30.02 36.16 37.50
CA ARG A 792 28.67 36.64 37.21
C ARG A 792 28.25 36.46 35.76
N GLN A 793 29.19 36.65 34.87
CA GLN A 793 28.91 36.53 33.44
C GLN A 793 28.71 35.04 33.02
N TYR A 794 29.54 34.10 33.54
CA TYR A 794 29.29 32.68 33.30
C TYR A 794 28.00 32.18 33.96
N GLU A 795 27.68 32.63 35.18
CA GLU A 795 26.40 32.35 35.84
C GLU A 795 25.22 32.85 34.97
N LYS A 796 25.35 34.01 34.33
CA LYS A 796 24.37 34.52 33.36
C LYS A 796 24.27 33.64 32.13
N VAL A 797 25.42 33.25 31.57
CA VAL A 797 25.41 32.31 30.41
C VAL A 797 24.67 31.03 30.78
N LEU A 798 24.99 30.40 31.91
CA LEU A 798 24.35 29.14 32.32
C LEU A 798 22.89 29.28 32.71
N SER A 799 22.43 30.46 33.11
CA SER A 799 21.03 30.74 33.33
C SER A 799 20.19 30.76 32.03
N LEU A 800 20.82 31.13 30.92
CA LEU A 800 20.22 31.22 29.57
C LEU A 800 20.48 29.94 28.76
N TYR A 801 21.67 29.38 28.95
CA TYR A 801 22.20 28.22 28.20
C TYR A 801 22.72 27.16 29.20
N PRO A 802 21.83 26.40 29.87
CA PRO A 802 22.20 25.48 30.94
C PRO A 802 23.10 24.33 30.52
N GLU A 803 23.21 24.04 29.22
CA GLU A 803 24.00 22.95 28.64
C GLU A 803 25.35 23.42 28.04
N ASN A 804 25.72 24.69 28.23
CA ASN A 804 27.00 25.20 27.74
C ASN A 804 28.19 24.63 28.55
N ALA A 805 28.79 23.57 28.02
CA ALA A 805 29.90 22.85 28.68
C ALA A 805 31.12 23.74 28.93
N SER A 806 31.45 24.64 28.00
CA SER A 806 32.56 25.58 28.15
C SER A 806 32.33 26.56 29.31
N ALA A 807 31.10 27.10 29.44
CA ALA A 807 30.75 27.97 30.58
C ALA A 807 30.78 27.20 31.89
N MET A 808 30.29 25.95 31.93
CA MET A 808 30.35 25.07 33.10
C MET A 808 31.82 24.85 33.53
N ASN A 809 32.67 24.49 32.59
CA ASN A 809 34.09 24.23 32.84
C ASN A 809 34.82 25.47 33.38
N ASN A 810 34.66 26.62 32.74
CA ASN A 810 35.36 27.83 33.13
C ASN A 810 34.85 28.36 34.47
N LEU A 811 33.54 28.28 34.74
CA LEU A 811 32.97 28.61 36.04
C LEU A 811 33.45 27.63 37.13
N ALA A 812 33.55 26.32 36.81
CA ALA A 812 34.08 25.32 37.74
C ALA A 812 35.52 25.63 38.13
N TRP A 813 36.37 25.99 37.15
CA TRP A 813 37.73 26.44 37.39
C TRP A 813 37.81 27.64 38.33
N LEU A 814 36.99 28.69 38.06
CA LEU A 814 36.96 29.89 38.91
C LEU A 814 36.43 29.60 40.32
N TYR A 815 35.45 28.72 40.46
CA TYR A 815 34.97 28.24 41.77
C TYR A 815 35.99 27.39 42.51
N ALA A 816 36.79 26.62 41.81
CA ALA A 816 37.88 25.81 42.41
C ALA A 816 39.01 26.68 43.00
N GLU A 817 39.19 27.91 42.54
CA GLU A 817 40.10 28.85 43.09
C GLU A 817 39.57 29.62 44.31
N LYS A 818 38.23 29.59 44.53
CA LYS A 818 37.56 30.30 45.62
C LYS A 818 37.27 29.36 46.79
N GLU A 819 37.74 29.71 47.98
CA GLU A 819 37.48 28.91 49.17
C GLU A 819 35.98 28.68 49.43
N GLY A 820 35.60 27.42 49.70
CA GLY A 820 34.24 27.03 50.05
C GLY A 820 33.33 26.64 48.91
N ARG A 821 33.77 26.74 47.63
CA ARG A 821 32.90 26.35 46.44
C ARG A 821 33.39 25.12 45.68
N LEU A 822 34.29 24.31 46.23
CA LEU A 822 34.84 23.11 45.58
C LEU A 822 33.78 22.06 45.23
N ALA A 823 32.70 21.92 46.04
CA ALA A 823 31.61 20.99 45.76
C ALA A 823 30.79 21.40 44.53
N GLU A 824 30.53 22.74 44.40
CA GLU A 824 29.82 23.26 43.22
C GLU A 824 30.71 23.20 42.00
N ALA A 825 32.02 23.50 42.14
CA ALA A 825 32.99 23.32 41.08
C ALA A 825 33.03 21.91 40.52
N LYS A 826 33.07 20.91 41.43
CA LYS A 826 33.04 19.48 41.03
C LYS A 826 31.81 19.15 40.21
N ARG A 827 30.61 19.55 40.65
CA ARG A 827 29.37 19.26 39.97
C ARG A 827 29.31 19.89 38.55
N LEU A 828 29.84 21.10 38.39
CA LEU A 828 29.89 21.77 37.10
C LEU A 828 30.90 21.08 36.16
N ALA A 829 32.10 20.73 36.67
CA ALA A 829 33.11 20.04 35.88
C ALA A 829 32.69 18.63 35.46
N GLU A 830 31.97 17.89 36.35
CA GLU A 830 31.37 16.60 36.00
C GLU A 830 30.42 16.74 34.85
N LYS A 831 29.47 17.69 34.93
CA LYS A 831 28.54 17.97 33.84
C LYS A 831 29.22 18.37 32.53
N ALA A 832 30.22 19.25 32.58
CA ALA A 832 30.97 19.63 31.39
C ALA A 832 31.66 18.42 30.73
N SER A 833 32.20 17.51 31.54
CA SER A 833 32.83 16.27 31.06
C SER A 833 31.82 15.22 30.56
N GLU A 834 30.56 15.25 31.05
CA GLU A 834 29.47 14.44 30.52
C GLU A 834 29.03 14.89 29.14
N GLU A 835 28.99 16.22 28.89
CA GLU A 835 28.62 16.80 27.59
C GLU A 835 29.68 16.54 26.48
N ASP A 836 30.97 16.61 26.79
CA ASP A 836 32.06 16.19 25.89
C ASP A 836 33.13 15.37 26.67
N PRO A 837 32.94 14.03 26.70
CA PRO A 837 33.83 13.13 27.46
C PRO A 837 35.27 13.05 26.93
N ASN A 838 35.55 13.56 25.76
CA ASN A 838 36.85 13.50 25.10
C ASN A 838 37.55 14.86 25.08
N GLU A 839 36.97 15.92 25.66
CA GLU A 839 37.63 17.25 25.71
C GLU A 839 38.69 17.27 26.83
N PRO A 840 39.98 17.35 26.49
CA PRO A 840 41.04 17.25 27.49
C PRO A 840 40.96 18.34 28.57
N GLY A 841 40.53 19.57 28.22
CA GLY A 841 40.44 20.69 29.14
C GLY A 841 39.36 20.48 30.21
N TYR A 842 38.26 19.82 29.89
CA TYR A 842 37.22 19.53 30.88
C TYR A 842 37.66 18.44 31.85
N LEU A 843 38.34 17.41 31.32
CA LEU A 843 38.92 16.34 32.14
C LEU A 843 40.04 16.88 33.03
N ASP A 844 40.87 17.79 32.56
CA ASP A 844 41.89 18.41 33.36
C ASP A 844 41.33 19.24 34.51
N THR A 845 40.31 20.05 34.25
CA THR A 845 39.61 20.84 35.28
C THR A 845 38.98 19.94 36.33
N LEU A 846 38.27 18.88 35.91
CA LEU A 846 37.68 17.91 36.81
C LEU A 846 38.74 17.24 37.65
N GLY A 847 39.79 16.72 37.07
CA GLY A 847 40.88 16.05 37.76
C GLY A 847 41.59 16.95 38.76
N TRP A 848 41.82 18.24 38.42
CA TRP A 848 42.39 19.22 39.32
C TRP A 848 41.47 19.56 40.49
N ILE A 849 40.16 19.64 40.29
CA ILE A 849 39.18 19.84 41.36
C ILE A 849 39.13 18.62 42.30
N GLN A 850 39.17 17.39 41.76
CA GLN A 850 39.29 16.15 42.54
C GLN A 850 40.53 16.14 43.41
N TYR A 851 41.68 16.58 42.84
CA TYR A 851 42.91 16.77 43.63
C TYR A 851 42.74 17.75 44.78
N LYS A 852 42.13 18.92 44.55
CA LYS A 852 41.86 19.92 45.60
C LYS A 852 40.90 19.41 46.70
N LEU A 853 39.99 18.53 46.35
CA LEU A 853 39.08 17.86 47.28
C LEU A 853 39.75 16.66 48.05
N GLY A 854 40.99 16.32 47.69
CA GLY A 854 41.77 15.25 48.34
C GLY A 854 41.51 13.87 47.76
N ASP A 855 40.69 13.75 46.72
CA ASP A 855 40.41 12.47 46.02
C ASP A 855 41.52 12.24 44.96
N TYR A 856 42.71 11.91 45.42
CA TYR A 856 43.90 11.76 44.56
C TYR A 856 43.81 10.57 43.60
N ALA A 857 43.07 9.49 44.02
CA ALA A 857 42.87 8.31 43.17
C ALA A 857 42.03 8.65 41.93
N ALA A 858 40.85 9.24 42.16
CA ALA A 858 39.98 9.68 41.07
C ALA A 858 40.67 10.74 40.17
N ALA A 859 41.35 11.71 40.79
CA ALA A 859 42.11 12.73 40.07
C ALA A 859 43.15 12.11 39.12
N GLY A 860 43.86 11.08 39.59
CA GLY A 860 44.89 10.40 38.79
C GLY A 860 44.30 9.71 37.55
N GLU A 861 43.17 9.04 37.70
CA GLU A 861 42.48 8.38 36.55
C GLU A 861 41.89 9.40 35.56
N THR A 862 41.20 10.43 36.05
CA THR A 862 40.66 11.50 35.21
C THR A 862 41.75 12.21 34.41
N LEU A 863 42.86 12.60 35.05
CA LEU A 863 43.96 13.28 34.38
C LEU A 863 44.74 12.39 33.42
N LYS A 864 44.83 11.07 33.65
CA LYS A 864 45.36 10.12 32.64
C LYS A 864 44.53 10.13 31.37
N THR A 865 43.21 10.13 31.53
CA THR A 865 42.26 10.21 30.42
C THR A 865 42.49 11.53 29.66
N SER A 866 42.61 12.64 30.34
CA SER A 866 42.94 13.94 29.74
C SER A 866 44.26 13.88 28.95
N LEU A 867 45.34 13.27 29.50
CA LEU A 867 46.59 13.11 28.75
C LEU A 867 46.49 12.21 27.52
N THR A 868 45.58 11.25 27.54
CA THR A 868 45.35 10.39 26.37
C THR A 868 44.69 11.16 25.24
N ALA A 869 43.77 12.05 25.54
CA ALA A 869 43.08 12.92 24.60
C ALA A 869 43.92 14.11 24.12
N GLY A 870 44.81 14.69 25.02
CA GLY A 870 45.68 15.81 24.71
C GLY A 870 47.08 15.67 25.33
N PRO A 871 47.93 14.76 24.84
CA PRO A 871 49.16 14.30 25.52
C PRO A 871 50.24 15.38 25.70
N ASN A 872 50.19 16.48 25.00
CA ASN A 872 51.25 17.50 24.98
C ASN A 872 50.89 18.77 25.77
N GLU A 873 49.84 18.76 26.61
CA GLU A 873 49.47 19.93 27.40
C GLU A 873 50.28 20.01 28.72
N PRO A 874 51.15 21.02 28.88
CA PRO A 874 52.06 21.13 30.05
C PRO A 874 51.34 21.26 31.39
N ILE A 875 50.17 21.90 31.41
CA ILE A 875 49.38 22.08 32.63
C ILE A 875 48.83 20.74 33.14
N VAL A 876 48.40 19.85 32.23
CA VAL A 876 47.93 18.51 32.60
C VAL A 876 49.09 17.68 33.20
N HIS A 877 50.29 17.81 32.63
CA HIS A 877 51.48 17.18 33.21
C HIS A 877 51.81 17.73 34.61
N TYR A 878 51.60 18.99 34.83
CA TYR A 878 51.73 19.59 36.16
C TYR A 878 50.73 19.03 37.14
N HIS A 879 49.44 19.04 36.76
CA HIS A 879 48.35 18.53 37.61
C HIS A 879 48.56 17.05 37.98
N ILE A 880 48.84 16.19 37.02
CA ILE A 880 49.03 14.77 37.28
C ILE A 880 50.32 14.51 38.05
N GLY A 881 51.38 15.30 37.85
CA GLY A 881 52.60 15.26 38.60
C GLY A 881 52.34 15.51 40.10
N MET A 882 51.56 16.53 40.43
CA MET A 882 51.13 16.83 41.79
C MET A 882 50.28 15.72 42.43
N VAL A 883 49.39 15.11 41.63
CA VAL A 883 48.60 13.94 42.07
C VAL A 883 49.51 12.76 42.46
N TYR A 884 50.49 12.41 41.59
CA TYR A 884 51.40 11.28 41.89
C TYR A 884 52.22 11.53 43.17
N LEU A 885 52.64 12.78 43.38
CA LEU A 885 53.33 13.11 44.63
C LEU A 885 52.46 12.87 45.86
N LYS A 886 51.17 13.20 45.82
CA LYS A 886 50.20 12.94 46.91
C LYS A 886 49.90 11.46 47.08
N LEU A 887 49.96 10.69 46.02
CA LEU A 887 49.82 9.25 46.06
C LEU A 887 51.08 8.50 46.51
N GLY A 888 52.20 9.20 46.74
CA GLY A 888 53.50 8.66 47.17
C GLY A 888 54.37 8.12 46.02
N ASP A 889 53.95 8.24 44.78
CA ASP A 889 54.73 7.80 43.60
C ASP A 889 55.65 8.97 43.14
N ARG A 890 56.77 9.10 43.91
CA ARG A 890 57.70 10.22 43.71
C ARG A 890 58.39 10.22 42.37
N GLU A 891 58.67 9.05 41.78
CA GLU A 891 59.32 8.94 40.46
C GLU A 891 58.39 9.42 39.33
N LYS A 892 57.16 8.95 39.29
CA LYS A 892 56.19 9.43 38.28
C LYS A 892 55.88 10.89 38.48
N GLY A 893 55.68 11.32 39.72
CA GLY A 893 55.45 12.71 40.04
C GLY A 893 56.56 13.63 39.47
N LYS A 894 57.85 13.26 39.73
CA LYS A 894 58.98 13.97 39.17
C LYS A 894 59.03 14.01 37.67
N SER A 895 58.82 12.84 37.02
CA SER A 895 58.83 12.71 35.56
C SER A 895 57.80 13.64 34.90
N HIS A 896 56.57 13.66 35.39
CA HIS A 896 55.55 14.55 34.87
C HIS A 896 55.81 16.04 35.11
N LEU A 897 56.34 16.40 36.28
CA LEU A 897 56.73 17.78 36.53
C LEU A 897 57.91 18.26 35.68
N GLU A 898 58.86 17.38 35.35
CA GLU A 898 59.94 17.66 34.40
C GLU A 898 59.41 17.91 33.00
N GLU A 899 58.43 17.08 32.56
CA GLU A 899 57.84 17.27 31.23
C GLU A 899 57.05 18.60 31.17
N ALA A 900 56.28 18.92 32.22
CA ALA A 900 55.57 20.20 32.33
C ALA A 900 56.53 21.41 32.16
N VAL A 901 57.65 21.43 32.87
CA VAL A 901 58.63 22.52 32.86
C VAL A 901 59.45 22.56 31.56
N LYS A 902 59.78 21.42 30.97
CA LYS A 902 60.49 21.27 29.71
C LYS A 902 59.86 21.97 28.52
N SER A 903 58.54 22.06 28.51
CA SER A 903 57.76 22.74 27.45
C SER A 903 58.15 24.21 27.22
N GLY A 904 58.70 24.88 28.24
CA GLY A 904 59.01 26.31 28.20
C GLY A 904 57.81 27.25 28.11
N LYS A 905 56.57 26.69 28.10
CA LYS A 905 55.32 27.49 28.10
C LYS A 905 54.99 27.94 29.52
N GLU A 906 54.56 29.20 29.71
CA GLU A 906 54.03 29.69 30.98
C GLU A 906 52.59 29.17 31.15
N PHE A 907 52.25 28.67 32.34
CA PHE A 907 50.93 28.22 32.75
C PHE A 907 50.73 28.41 34.26
N THR A 908 49.47 28.37 34.70
CA THR A 908 49.13 28.51 36.13
C THR A 908 49.72 27.32 36.90
N GLY A 909 50.61 27.58 37.87
CA GLY A 909 51.30 26.50 38.61
C GLY A 909 52.76 26.25 38.22
N ILE A 910 53.29 26.81 37.12
CA ILE A 910 54.65 26.55 36.64
C ILE A 910 55.71 26.86 37.70
N GLN A 911 55.54 27.91 38.45
CA GLN A 911 56.48 28.29 39.53
C GLN A 911 56.47 27.29 40.65
N GLU A 912 55.30 26.73 40.97
CA GLU A 912 55.11 25.66 41.95
C GLU A 912 55.74 24.32 41.45
N ALA A 913 55.61 24.03 40.18
CA ALA A 913 56.26 22.89 39.54
C ALA A 913 57.81 23.00 39.67
N ARG A 914 58.37 24.17 39.31
CA ARG A 914 59.81 24.44 39.41
C ARG A 914 60.32 24.34 40.85
N LYS A 915 59.57 24.91 41.84
CA LYS A 915 59.88 24.85 43.24
C LYS A 915 59.83 23.40 43.75
N THR A 916 58.81 22.69 43.44
CA THR A 916 58.64 21.26 43.86
C THR A 916 59.79 20.42 43.30
N LEU A 917 60.12 20.53 42.01
CA LEU A 917 61.30 19.85 41.44
C LEU A 917 62.63 20.18 42.12
N SER A 918 62.82 21.44 42.53
CA SER A 918 64.03 21.87 43.22
C SER A 918 64.14 21.20 44.61
N GLN A 919 63.03 20.91 45.27
CA GLN A 919 63.00 20.24 46.56
C GLN A 919 63.11 18.69 46.46
N MET A 920 62.98 18.15 45.24
CA MET A 920 63.14 16.71 44.97
C MET A 920 64.55 16.31 44.53
N LYS A 921 65.39 17.33 44.24
CA LYS A 921 66.80 17.12 44.03
C LYS A 921 67.52 16.85 45.35
#